data_77c3ad6f3e4264b6001dcd4e8df38a9c
#
_entry.id   77c3ad6f3e4264b6001dcd4e8df38a9c
#
_cell.length_a   1.000
_cell.length_b   1.000
_cell.length_c   1.000
_cell.angle_alpha   90.00
_cell.angle_beta   90.00
_cell.angle_gamma   90.00
#
_symmetry.space_group_name_H-M   'P 1'
#
loop_
_entity.id
_entity.type
_entity.pdbx_description
1 polymer ?
#
loop_
_entity_poly.entity_id
_entity_poly.type
_entity_poly.pdbx_seq_one_letter_code
_entity_poly.pdbx_strand_id
1 'polypeptide(L)'
;MSEGPSPRVAYVDEFDLSSSSCGFGGKTQARRTVGGHAFSVCGKLFERGFGSHPEGAVTFRSNGKVTAFDACVALDDDSTNAVSYRAAQKAYGGPEAVFKVWADGKVVWKSRPLHPGEKPVPVHVDLSGAEEIILETCGGNVWYDFAAVNADWLDARFSCEADATLKVADEPGLYAQLGMLTPPEAKAPRINGADIWGVRPGHPVIFRVATSGERPMKFSAAGLPGGVTLDGKGVLRGIAPKMPGDYDIAVTAANAHGKATRTIRLAVGDTISLTPPMGWNSWNTLCYRLTADAAKAAAKAMDESGLADHGWAYVNLDDWWEMNNSDSPHIEMRKAHFDGREDVIGAPRDANGKILPNRSFPDMKGLTDYIHSLGLKAGIYSSPGRITCGKCEGSLGHELQDAESWAEWGFDYVKYDWCSYREVFWKETGLDGWLWKEDGGVSTNLAYRESFVKPYRLMGECLKKQNRDIVFSLCQYGMGQVEQWGEAVGGNCWRTCGDLKDTWFWLESSIDGRIDAEYWRYNKPGLWADPDMMLVGQQYSFGFDHPTFLTPNEQYTHVSLWAMVGSPLMIGCDLTAMDAFTKSLLMNDEVIAVSQDRLGKTARRIRHTDAESVWVRPISGGFKAVALVNRSPIAREIRFTFKEIGLGGVCYVKDLWRQKCEGKHVGYYAALVPPHATKLVKTRPVDCEKCE
;
A
#
# COMPACT_ATOMS: atom_id res chain seq x y z
N MET A 1 53.19 -35.58 -11.54
CA MET A 1 51.88 -34.98 -11.45
C MET A 1 51.88 -34.09 -10.28
N SER A 2 51.98 -32.75 -10.45
CA SER A 2 51.86 -31.81 -9.35
C SER A 2 50.40 -31.90 -8.88
N GLU A 3 50.19 -32.25 -7.61
CA GLU A 3 48.90 -32.11 -6.95
C GLU A 3 48.44 -30.66 -7.17
N GLY A 4 47.34 -30.48 -7.83
CA GLY A 4 46.71 -29.15 -7.94
C GLY A 4 46.40 -28.63 -6.55
N PRO A 5 46.35 -27.34 -6.36
CA PRO A 5 46.08 -26.75 -5.05
C PRO A 5 44.74 -27.28 -4.51
N SER A 6 44.76 -27.66 -3.21
CA SER A 6 43.60 -28.29 -2.56
C SER A 6 42.44 -27.29 -2.40
N PRO A 7 41.20 -27.75 -2.50
CA PRO A 7 40.02 -26.91 -2.19
C PRO A 7 40.14 -26.27 -0.80
N ARG A 8 39.66 -25.01 -0.69
CA ARG A 8 39.68 -24.29 0.59
C ARG A 8 38.27 -23.96 1.08
N VAL A 9 38.16 -23.82 2.40
CA VAL A 9 36.95 -23.29 3.04
C VAL A 9 37.22 -21.85 3.46
N ALA A 10 36.27 -20.94 3.15
CA ALA A 10 36.31 -19.55 3.58
C ALA A 10 35.05 -19.25 4.44
N TYR A 11 35.29 -18.92 5.71
CA TYR A 11 34.20 -18.58 6.61
C TYR A 11 33.78 -17.10 6.44
N VAL A 12 32.45 -16.83 6.44
CA VAL A 12 31.91 -15.48 6.26
C VAL A 12 32.36 -14.53 7.36
N ASP A 13 32.53 -15.01 8.59
CA ASP A 13 33.00 -14.23 9.75
C ASP A 13 34.51 -13.88 9.73
N GLU A 14 35.22 -14.27 8.68
CA GLU A 14 36.65 -13.90 8.44
C GLU A 14 36.77 -12.70 7.50
N PHE A 15 35.66 -12.27 6.88
CA PHE A 15 35.59 -11.10 6.02
C PHE A 15 35.22 -9.83 6.80
N ASP A 16 35.64 -8.68 6.28
CA ASP A 16 35.15 -7.39 6.77
C ASP A 16 33.70 -7.18 6.25
N LEU A 17 32.74 -7.23 7.15
CA LEU A 17 31.32 -7.06 6.84
C LEU A 17 30.85 -5.61 6.99
N SER A 18 31.75 -4.65 7.18
CA SER A 18 31.40 -3.24 7.45
C SER A 18 30.67 -2.55 6.29
N SER A 19 30.85 -3.02 5.05
CA SER A 19 30.15 -2.55 3.86
C SER A 19 28.80 -3.22 3.60
N SER A 20 28.37 -4.18 4.43
CA SER A 20 27.06 -4.82 4.31
C SER A 20 25.91 -3.91 4.75
N SER A 21 24.68 -4.18 4.25
CA SER A 21 23.48 -3.57 4.81
C SER A 21 22.98 -4.33 6.04
N CYS A 22 22.36 -3.60 6.94
CA CYS A 22 21.67 -4.17 8.10
C CYS A 22 20.47 -3.27 8.40
N GLY A 23 19.30 -3.88 8.57
CA GLY A 23 18.08 -3.15 8.89
C GLY A 23 18.14 -2.43 10.23
N PHE A 24 17.16 -1.60 10.50
CA PHE A 24 16.94 -0.94 11.79
C PHE A 24 18.11 -0.05 12.30
N GLY A 25 18.96 0.44 11.40
CA GLY A 25 20.14 1.22 11.78
C GLY A 25 21.21 0.39 12.50
N GLY A 26 21.10 -0.95 12.53
CA GLY A 26 22.06 -1.88 13.07
C GLY A 26 23.31 -2.03 12.19
N LYS A 27 24.22 -2.86 12.65
CA LYS A 27 25.42 -3.28 11.89
C LYS A 27 25.48 -4.80 11.90
N THR A 28 25.74 -5.38 10.75
CA THR A 28 26.07 -6.80 10.66
C THR A 28 27.29 -7.11 11.52
N GLN A 29 27.19 -8.11 12.40
CA GLN A 29 28.20 -8.46 13.40
C GLN A 29 28.81 -9.82 13.08
N ALA A 30 30.13 -9.88 12.83
CA ALA A 30 30.84 -11.13 12.72
C ALA A 30 31.02 -11.78 14.12
N ARG A 31 30.75 -13.10 14.20
CA ARG A 31 30.87 -13.93 15.42
C ARG A 31 29.99 -13.51 16.59
N ARG A 32 29.00 -12.73 16.35
CA ARG A 32 28.04 -12.23 17.36
C ARG A 32 26.67 -11.99 16.75
N THR A 33 25.64 -12.06 17.60
CA THR A 33 24.31 -11.56 17.22
C THR A 33 24.40 -10.08 16.86
N VAL A 34 23.42 -9.56 16.18
CA VAL A 34 23.36 -8.13 15.86
C VAL A 34 23.34 -7.26 17.14
N GLY A 35 22.82 -7.78 18.25
CA GLY A 35 22.88 -7.16 19.58
C GLY A 35 24.25 -7.25 20.28
N GLY A 36 25.25 -7.91 19.67
CA GLY A 36 26.62 -8.02 20.20
C GLY A 36 26.82 -9.17 21.17
N HIS A 37 25.88 -10.07 21.36
CA HIS A 37 25.98 -11.24 22.24
C HIS A 37 26.55 -12.47 21.49
N ALA A 38 26.90 -13.52 22.23
CA ALA A 38 27.23 -14.82 21.65
C ALA A 38 25.95 -15.44 21.05
N PHE A 39 26.08 -16.12 19.92
CA PHE A 39 24.95 -16.82 19.31
C PHE A 39 24.40 -17.90 20.23
N SER A 40 23.12 -17.89 20.49
CA SER A 40 22.38 -18.90 21.24
C SER A 40 21.07 -19.24 20.57
N VAL A 41 20.91 -20.49 20.13
CA VAL A 41 19.68 -20.94 19.49
C VAL A 41 19.22 -22.24 20.15
N CYS A 42 18.01 -22.23 20.72
CA CYS A 42 17.47 -23.32 21.53
C CYS A 42 18.42 -23.75 22.67
N GLY A 43 19.13 -22.79 23.29
CA GLY A 43 20.11 -23.02 24.36
C GLY A 43 21.43 -23.61 23.89
N LYS A 44 21.65 -23.78 22.58
CA LYS A 44 22.93 -24.22 22.02
C LYS A 44 23.75 -23.01 21.56
N LEU A 45 25.01 -22.93 22.01
CA LEU A 45 25.93 -21.88 21.59
C LEU A 45 26.61 -22.23 20.27
N PHE A 46 26.85 -21.19 19.47
CA PHE A 46 27.63 -21.26 18.23
C PHE A 46 28.77 -20.24 18.28
N GLU A 47 29.92 -20.61 17.73
CA GLU A 47 31.12 -19.78 17.78
C GLU A 47 31.36 -18.98 16.51
N ARG A 48 30.79 -19.44 15.37
CA ARG A 48 31.04 -18.87 14.03
C ARG A 48 29.76 -18.43 13.35
N GLY A 49 29.85 -17.41 12.50
CA GLY A 49 28.77 -16.88 11.73
C GLY A 49 28.66 -15.37 11.81
N PHE A 50 27.52 -14.82 11.43
CA PHE A 50 27.24 -13.40 11.57
C PHE A 50 25.76 -13.17 11.90
N GLY A 51 25.49 -12.11 12.67
CA GLY A 51 24.16 -11.65 13.02
C GLY A 51 23.77 -10.41 12.24
N SER A 52 22.48 -10.34 11.86
CA SER A 52 21.90 -9.22 11.12
C SER A 52 20.47 -8.96 11.58
N HIS A 53 19.98 -7.75 11.35
CA HIS A 53 18.52 -7.47 11.35
C HIS A 53 17.93 -7.60 9.95
N PRO A 54 16.63 -7.96 9.81
CA PRO A 54 15.89 -7.71 8.56
C PRO A 54 15.90 -6.20 8.24
N GLU A 55 15.87 -5.92 7.13
CA GLU A 55 16.29 -5.96 5.75
C GLU A 55 17.83 -5.82 5.63
N GLY A 56 18.54 -6.90 5.83
CA GLY A 56 20.00 -6.91 5.78
C GLY A 56 20.54 -7.79 4.65
N ALA A 57 21.70 -7.40 4.10
CA ALA A 57 22.36 -8.17 3.05
C ALA A 57 23.88 -8.07 3.12
N VAL A 58 24.56 -9.20 2.88
CA VAL A 58 25.99 -9.27 2.64
C VAL A 58 26.21 -9.72 1.19
N THR A 59 26.87 -8.90 0.39
CA THR A 59 27.13 -9.18 -1.02
C THR A 59 28.59 -9.56 -1.22
N PHE A 60 28.83 -10.64 -1.96
CA PHE A 60 30.16 -11.12 -2.32
C PHE A 60 30.37 -11.06 -3.84
N ARG A 61 31.59 -10.72 -4.25
CA ARG A 61 32.08 -10.86 -5.62
C ARG A 61 33.04 -12.01 -5.71
N SER A 62 32.86 -12.84 -6.71
CA SER A 62 33.63 -14.07 -6.96
C SER A 62 34.12 -14.11 -8.41
N ASN A 63 35.12 -14.95 -8.70
CA ASN A 63 35.54 -15.26 -10.07
C ASN A 63 34.86 -16.55 -10.63
N GLY A 64 33.69 -16.92 -10.08
CA GLY A 64 32.95 -18.11 -10.51
C GLY A 64 33.50 -19.45 -9.98
N LYS A 65 34.47 -19.40 -9.07
CA LYS A 65 35.16 -20.59 -8.51
C LYS A 65 34.79 -20.89 -7.05
N VAL A 66 33.73 -20.29 -6.57
CA VAL A 66 33.03 -20.74 -5.36
C VAL A 66 32.12 -21.88 -5.76
N THR A 67 32.25 -23.04 -5.11
CA THR A 67 31.51 -24.25 -5.49
C THR A 67 30.25 -24.47 -4.67
N ALA A 68 30.25 -24.10 -3.38
CA ALA A 68 29.07 -24.25 -2.53
C ALA A 68 29.07 -23.25 -1.39
N PHE A 69 27.89 -23.04 -0.80
CA PHE A 69 27.68 -22.33 0.45
C PHE A 69 26.97 -23.23 1.45
N ASP A 70 27.49 -23.33 2.65
CA ASP A 70 26.92 -24.08 3.77
C ASP A 70 26.74 -23.15 4.97
N ALA A 71 25.59 -23.26 5.64
CA ALA A 71 25.27 -22.54 6.88
C ALA A 71 24.15 -23.23 7.65
N CYS A 72 23.84 -22.75 8.83
CA CYS A 72 22.51 -22.88 9.44
C CYS A 72 21.94 -21.49 9.68
N VAL A 73 20.63 -21.31 9.52
CA VAL A 73 19.95 -20.04 9.79
C VAL A 73 18.93 -20.21 10.89
N ALA A 74 18.82 -19.20 11.74
CA ALA A 74 17.89 -19.21 12.87
C ALA A 74 17.60 -17.78 13.37
N LEU A 75 16.59 -17.66 14.24
CA LEU A 75 16.47 -16.51 15.13
C LEU A 75 17.11 -16.84 16.48
N ASP A 76 17.91 -15.91 16.99
CA ASP A 76 18.60 -16.04 18.26
C ASP A 76 17.63 -16.11 19.47
N ASP A 77 18.04 -16.76 20.54
CA ASP A 77 17.25 -16.85 21.78
C ASP A 77 16.98 -15.45 22.39
N ASP A 78 17.81 -14.46 22.09
CA ASP A 78 17.61 -13.06 22.48
C ASP A 78 16.38 -12.44 21.84
N SER A 79 15.94 -12.93 20.68
CA SER A 79 14.70 -12.50 20.03
C SER A 79 13.45 -12.76 20.88
N THR A 80 13.52 -13.69 21.84
CA THR A 80 12.41 -14.03 22.76
C THR A 80 12.31 -13.09 23.97
N ASN A 81 13.36 -12.33 24.26
CA ASN A 81 13.48 -11.53 25.49
C ASN A 81 12.91 -10.11 25.38
N ALA A 82 12.56 -9.64 24.18
CA ALA A 82 11.97 -8.33 23.99
C ALA A 82 10.58 -8.24 24.65
N VAL A 83 10.33 -7.15 25.39
CA VAL A 83 9.04 -6.91 26.08
C VAL A 83 7.89 -6.88 25.09
N SER A 84 8.11 -6.37 23.89
CA SER A 84 7.18 -6.39 22.76
C SER A 84 6.83 -7.81 22.28
N TYR A 85 7.76 -8.76 22.37
CA TYR A 85 7.59 -10.14 21.94
C TYR A 85 6.45 -10.87 22.65
N ARG A 86 6.35 -10.75 23.98
CA ARG A 86 5.34 -11.48 24.78
C ARG A 86 3.91 -11.01 24.52
N ALA A 87 3.73 -9.72 24.32
CA ALA A 87 2.42 -9.18 23.96
C ALA A 87 2.04 -9.59 22.53
N ALA A 88 3.01 -9.58 21.66
CA ALA A 88 2.91 -9.90 20.27
C ALA A 88 2.66 -11.38 19.97
N GLN A 89 3.39 -12.28 20.60
CA GLN A 89 3.22 -13.72 20.44
C GLN A 89 1.80 -14.17 20.80
N LYS A 90 1.22 -13.55 21.84
CA LYS A 90 -0.14 -13.86 22.28
C LYS A 90 -1.22 -13.44 21.27
N ALA A 91 -0.96 -12.42 20.47
CA ALA A 91 -1.94 -11.87 19.54
C ALA A 91 -1.74 -12.31 18.07
N TYR A 92 -0.49 -12.51 17.60
CA TYR A 92 -0.18 -12.57 16.15
C TYR A 92 0.97 -13.51 15.73
N GLY A 93 1.48 -14.38 16.60
CA GLY A 93 2.49 -15.39 16.24
C GLY A 93 3.96 -15.02 16.51
N GLY A 94 4.29 -13.78 16.83
CA GLY A 94 5.66 -13.33 17.20
C GLY A 94 6.59 -12.99 16.02
N PRO A 95 7.83 -12.56 16.32
CA PRO A 95 8.82 -12.19 15.31
C PRO A 95 9.16 -13.35 14.38
N GLU A 96 9.44 -13.03 13.12
CA GLU A 96 9.90 -14.01 12.13
C GLU A 96 10.88 -13.37 11.15
N ALA A 97 11.76 -14.17 10.57
CA ALA A 97 12.62 -13.78 9.47
C ALA A 97 12.65 -14.83 8.37
N VAL A 98 12.94 -14.38 7.17
CA VAL A 98 13.17 -15.19 5.98
C VAL A 98 14.59 -14.96 5.50
N PHE A 99 15.31 -16.03 5.21
CA PHE A 99 16.68 -15.99 4.71
C PHE A 99 16.70 -16.40 3.24
N LYS A 100 17.48 -15.69 2.42
CA LYS A 100 17.65 -15.99 1.00
C LYS A 100 19.13 -16.03 0.63
N VAL A 101 19.49 -16.95 -0.26
CA VAL A 101 20.78 -16.95 -0.96
C VAL A 101 20.53 -16.64 -2.42
N TRP A 102 21.21 -15.62 -2.93
CA TRP A 102 21.17 -15.23 -4.32
C TRP A 102 22.45 -15.60 -5.03
N ALA A 103 22.36 -15.98 -6.29
CA ALA A 103 23.45 -16.14 -7.22
C ALA A 103 23.11 -15.45 -8.55
N ASP A 104 23.92 -14.50 -9.00
CA ASP A 104 23.78 -13.77 -10.26
C ASP A 104 22.34 -13.26 -10.51
N GLY A 105 21.75 -12.64 -9.50
CA GLY A 105 20.41 -12.04 -9.55
C GLY A 105 19.24 -13.03 -9.51
N LYS A 106 19.48 -14.29 -9.13
CA LYS A 106 18.43 -15.30 -8.88
C LYS A 106 18.46 -15.77 -7.44
N VAL A 107 17.29 -16.00 -6.86
CA VAL A 107 17.15 -16.66 -5.55
C VAL A 107 17.37 -18.17 -5.76
N VAL A 108 18.50 -18.69 -5.30
CA VAL A 108 18.85 -20.11 -5.43
C VAL A 108 18.47 -20.92 -4.19
N TRP A 109 18.23 -20.25 -3.07
CA TRP A 109 17.69 -20.86 -1.86
C TRP A 109 16.91 -19.84 -1.04
N LYS A 110 15.82 -20.27 -0.40
CA LYS A 110 14.97 -19.47 0.47
C LYS A 110 14.43 -20.32 1.62
N SER A 111 14.50 -19.81 2.84
CA SER A 111 13.85 -20.46 3.98
C SER A 111 12.33 -20.25 3.95
N ARG A 112 11.58 -21.08 4.69
CA ARG A 112 10.29 -20.64 5.20
C ARG A 112 10.48 -19.50 6.20
N PRO A 113 9.42 -18.79 6.61
CA PRO A 113 9.49 -17.94 7.80
C PRO A 113 9.95 -18.77 9.02
N LEU A 114 10.94 -18.24 9.75
CA LEU A 114 11.49 -18.83 10.96
C LEU A 114 11.12 -18.00 12.17
N HIS A 115 10.83 -18.66 13.31
CA HIS A 115 10.42 -18.03 14.55
C HIS A 115 11.46 -18.27 15.67
N PRO A 116 11.52 -17.41 16.70
CA PRO A 116 12.34 -17.65 17.88
C PRO A 116 11.99 -18.98 18.56
N GLY A 117 13.01 -19.69 19.06
CA GLY A 117 12.86 -20.99 19.70
C GLY A 117 12.73 -22.18 18.72
N GLU A 118 12.80 -21.95 17.42
CA GLU A 118 12.92 -23.00 16.44
C GLU A 118 14.36 -23.48 16.25
N LYS A 119 14.53 -24.75 15.90
CA LYS A 119 15.85 -25.32 15.61
C LYS A 119 16.45 -24.66 14.37
N PRO A 120 17.79 -24.48 14.35
CA PRO A 120 18.46 -23.97 13.16
C PRO A 120 18.16 -24.78 11.91
N VAL A 121 17.88 -24.09 10.79
CA VAL A 121 17.59 -24.69 9.49
C VAL A 121 18.88 -24.77 8.68
N PRO A 122 19.28 -25.96 8.21
CA PRO A 122 20.48 -26.11 7.41
C PRO A 122 20.31 -25.49 6.02
N VAL A 123 21.36 -24.84 5.54
CA VAL A 123 21.50 -24.29 4.21
C VAL A 123 22.62 -25.04 3.50
N HIS A 124 22.35 -25.54 2.30
CA HIS A 124 23.36 -26.04 1.38
C HIS A 124 22.97 -25.62 -0.03
N VAL A 125 23.88 -24.90 -0.71
CA VAL A 125 23.61 -24.33 -2.04
C VAL A 125 24.82 -24.56 -2.94
N ASP A 126 24.58 -25.09 -4.14
CA ASP A 126 25.58 -25.11 -5.22
C ASP A 126 25.70 -23.68 -5.79
N LEU A 127 26.92 -23.14 -5.78
CA LEU A 127 27.25 -21.81 -6.29
C LEU A 127 28.25 -21.85 -7.44
N SER A 128 28.44 -23.02 -8.07
CA SER A 128 29.40 -23.21 -9.16
C SER A 128 29.11 -22.22 -10.30
N GLY A 129 30.09 -21.41 -10.66
CA GLY A 129 29.98 -20.40 -11.71
C GLY A 129 29.42 -19.04 -11.26
N ALA A 130 28.95 -18.89 -10.01
CA ALA A 130 28.39 -17.63 -9.54
C ALA A 130 29.45 -16.56 -9.34
N GLU A 131 29.27 -15.40 -9.96
CA GLU A 131 30.15 -14.22 -9.81
C GLU A 131 29.63 -13.22 -8.75
N GLU A 132 28.31 -13.15 -8.56
CA GLU A 132 27.67 -12.37 -7.51
C GLU A 132 26.90 -13.29 -6.56
N ILE A 133 27.19 -13.21 -5.26
CA ILE A 133 26.49 -13.99 -4.23
C ILE A 133 25.97 -13.02 -3.17
N ILE A 134 24.67 -13.14 -2.80
CA ILE A 134 24.10 -12.29 -1.75
C ILE A 134 23.47 -13.19 -0.68
N LEU A 135 23.81 -12.95 0.56
CA LEU A 135 23.17 -13.52 1.75
C LEU A 135 22.20 -12.47 2.29
N GLU A 136 20.90 -12.67 2.09
CA GLU A 136 19.86 -11.71 2.45
C GLU A 136 19.04 -12.22 3.65
N THR A 137 18.79 -11.34 4.60
CA THR A 137 17.89 -11.51 5.74
C THR A 137 16.71 -10.57 5.58
N CYS A 138 15.52 -11.10 5.32
CA CYS A 138 14.28 -10.34 5.16
C CYS A 138 13.41 -10.44 6.43
N GLY A 139 12.61 -9.42 6.69
CA GLY A 139 11.49 -9.53 7.62
C GLY A 139 10.43 -10.50 7.09
N GLY A 140 9.76 -11.14 8.00
CA GLY A 140 8.62 -12.02 7.68
C GLY A 140 7.28 -11.32 7.90
N ASN A 141 6.33 -12.06 8.46
CA ASN A 141 4.96 -11.66 8.71
C ASN A 141 4.83 -10.81 10.00
N VAL A 142 5.65 -9.76 10.17
CA VAL A 142 5.77 -9.09 11.47
C VAL A 142 4.89 -7.85 11.55
N TRP A 143 4.12 -7.76 12.65
CA TRP A 143 3.47 -6.54 13.13
C TRP A 143 4.32 -5.85 14.21
N TYR A 144 5.66 -6.05 14.25
CA TYR A 144 6.49 -5.74 15.42
C TYR A 144 7.82 -5.12 15.06
N ASP A 145 8.36 -4.48 16.09
CA ASP A 145 9.68 -3.92 16.15
C ASP A 145 10.75 -4.91 15.63
N PHE A 146 11.27 -4.65 14.45
CA PHE A 146 12.38 -5.41 13.88
C PHE A 146 13.63 -5.43 14.77
N ALA A 147 13.76 -4.49 15.73
CA ALA A 147 14.81 -4.53 16.74
C ALA A 147 14.75 -5.79 17.61
N ALA A 148 13.61 -6.49 17.65
CA ALA A 148 13.45 -7.77 18.35
C ALA A 148 13.82 -8.99 17.50
N VAL A 149 14.15 -8.81 16.22
CA VAL A 149 14.46 -9.90 15.29
C VAL A 149 15.99 -10.00 15.11
N ASN A 150 16.64 -10.76 15.98
CA ASN A 150 18.05 -11.11 15.85
C ASN A 150 18.19 -12.34 14.97
N ALA A 151 18.58 -12.13 13.73
CA ALA A 151 18.68 -13.18 12.72
C ALA A 151 20.13 -13.59 12.50
N ASP A 152 20.41 -14.88 12.59
CA ASP A 152 21.74 -15.42 12.57
C ASP A 152 22.01 -16.36 11.40
N TRP A 153 23.14 -16.16 10.74
CA TRP A 153 23.76 -17.07 9.81
C TRP A 153 24.91 -17.80 10.52
N LEU A 154 24.64 -18.99 11.02
CA LEU A 154 25.52 -19.80 11.86
C LEU A 154 26.40 -20.70 11.03
N ASP A 155 27.68 -20.86 11.40
CA ASP A 155 28.69 -21.68 10.70
C ASP A 155 28.78 -21.41 9.19
N ALA A 156 28.47 -20.16 8.79
CA ALA A 156 28.38 -19.74 7.40
C ALA A 156 29.75 -19.78 6.71
N ARG A 157 29.86 -20.59 5.63
CA ARG A 157 31.13 -20.82 4.93
C ARG A 157 30.92 -21.12 3.46
N PHE A 158 31.92 -20.74 2.67
CA PHE A 158 32.02 -21.07 1.26
C PHE A 158 33.04 -22.20 1.04
N SER A 159 32.68 -23.15 0.18
CA SER A 159 33.63 -24.10 -0.42
C SER A 159 34.16 -23.49 -1.71
N CYS A 160 35.48 -23.47 -1.88
CA CYS A 160 36.13 -22.76 -2.97
C CYS A 160 37.15 -23.63 -3.66
N GLU A 161 37.33 -23.48 -4.98
CA GLU A 161 38.51 -23.96 -5.67
C GLU A 161 39.76 -23.23 -5.14
N ALA A 162 40.93 -23.82 -5.34
CA ALA A 162 42.16 -23.31 -4.79
C ALA A 162 42.54 -21.89 -5.28
N ASP A 163 42.19 -21.53 -6.49
CA ASP A 163 42.41 -20.23 -7.11
C ASP A 163 41.16 -19.34 -7.12
N ALA A 164 40.15 -19.68 -6.33
CA ALA A 164 38.97 -18.86 -6.14
C ALA A 164 39.33 -17.51 -5.50
N THR A 165 38.78 -16.46 -6.09
CA THR A 165 38.77 -15.12 -5.43
C THR A 165 37.36 -14.89 -4.89
N LEU A 166 37.29 -14.44 -3.65
CA LEU A 166 36.05 -14.09 -2.97
C LEU A 166 36.30 -12.89 -2.09
N LYS A 167 35.50 -11.84 -2.23
CA LYS A 167 35.56 -10.62 -1.43
C LYS A 167 34.18 -10.07 -1.16
N VAL A 168 33.99 -9.37 -0.05
CA VAL A 168 32.79 -8.59 0.21
C VAL A 168 32.76 -7.40 -0.77
N ALA A 169 31.60 -7.16 -1.34
CA ALA A 169 31.38 -6.03 -2.25
C ALA A 169 31.42 -4.70 -1.47
N ASP A 170 32.12 -3.72 -2.02
CA ASP A 170 32.25 -2.36 -1.46
C ASP A 170 32.06 -1.32 -2.56
N GLU A 171 31.06 -1.53 -3.43
CA GLU A 171 30.73 -0.59 -4.49
C GLU A 171 29.91 0.58 -3.92
N PRO A 172 30.28 1.85 -4.19
CA PRO A 172 29.50 3.00 -3.75
C PRO A 172 28.06 2.96 -4.25
N GLY A 173 27.11 3.14 -3.33
CA GLY A 173 25.69 3.15 -3.67
C GLY A 173 25.02 1.77 -3.77
N LEU A 174 25.73 0.66 -3.51
CA LEU A 174 25.20 -0.70 -3.57
C LEU A 174 23.91 -0.87 -2.75
N TYR A 175 23.86 -0.25 -1.56
CA TYR A 175 22.72 -0.25 -0.63
C TYR A 175 22.09 1.13 -0.44
N ALA A 176 22.20 2.01 -1.45
CA ALA A 176 21.74 3.39 -1.34
C ALA A 176 20.24 3.49 -1.05
N GLN A 177 19.90 4.35 -0.09
CA GLN A 177 18.52 4.75 0.17
C GLN A 177 18.22 6.11 -0.50
N LEU A 178 17.01 6.23 -1.04
CA LEU A 178 16.54 7.46 -1.65
C LEU A 178 16.15 8.48 -0.56
N GLY A 179 16.56 9.71 -0.74
CA GLY A 179 16.01 10.85 0.00
C GLY A 179 14.73 11.40 -0.64
N MET A 180 14.36 12.62 -0.30
CA MET A 180 13.21 13.31 -0.92
C MET A 180 13.49 13.59 -2.40
N LEU A 181 12.67 13.04 -3.29
CA LEU A 181 12.79 13.18 -4.74
C LEU A 181 11.87 14.26 -5.31
N THR A 182 10.69 14.45 -4.72
CA THR A 182 9.70 15.45 -5.14
C THR A 182 10.27 16.84 -4.96
N PRO A 183 10.35 17.66 -6.02
CA PRO A 183 10.83 19.03 -5.90
C PRO A 183 9.86 19.90 -5.09
N PRO A 184 10.32 21.02 -4.51
CA PRO A 184 9.45 22.00 -3.89
C PRO A 184 8.35 22.49 -4.83
N GLU A 185 7.19 22.78 -4.30
CA GLU A 185 6.06 23.30 -5.08
C GLU A 185 6.38 24.63 -5.74
N ALA A 186 5.85 24.80 -6.97
CA ALA A 186 5.88 26.09 -7.64
C ALA A 186 4.97 27.09 -6.91
N LYS A 187 5.40 28.36 -6.82
CA LYS A 187 4.57 29.43 -6.25
C LYS A 187 3.35 29.78 -7.11
N ALA A 188 3.48 29.69 -8.43
CA ALA A 188 2.39 29.90 -9.38
C ALA A 188 1.34 28.77 -9.25
N PRO A 189 0.04 29.04 -9.48
CA PRO A 189 -0.99 28.03 -9.39
C PRO A 189 -0.77 26.88 -10.39
N ARG A 190 -1.04 25.64 -9.95
CA ARG A 190 -1.16 24.46 -10.80
C ARG A 190 -2.45 23.75 -10.43
N ILE A 191 -3.29 23.43 -11.42
CA ILE A 191 -4.51 22.63 -11.22
C ILE A 191 -4.17 21.19 -11.55
N ASN A 192 -4.19 20.33 -10.54
CA ASN A 192 -3.73 18.95 -10.54
C ASN A 192 -4.91 17.95 -10.40
N GLY A 193 -4.58 16.69 -10.09
CA GLY A 193 -5.56 15.64 -9.80
C GLY A 193 -6.43 15.25 -10.99
N ALA A 194 -7.59 14.65 -10.70
CA ALA A 194 -8.55 14.23 -11.71
C ALA A 194 -9.14 15.41 -12.50
N ASP A 195 -9.29 15.24 -13.80
CA ASP A 195 -9.96 16.21 -14.68
C ASP A 195 -11.35 15.70 -15.14
N ILE A 196 -11.81 14.60 -14.57
CA ILE A 196 -13.14 14.04 -14.76
C ILE A 196 -13.70 13.55 -13.43
N TRP A 197 -14.98 13.80 -13.20
CA TRP A 197 -15.68 13.34 -12.01
C TRP A 197 -17.11 12.92 -12.33
N GLY A 198 -17.54 11.74 -11.81
CA GLY A 198 -18.87 11.18 -12.01
C GLY A 198 -19.82 11.51 -10.87
N VAL A 199 -21.08 11.81 -11.20
CA VAL A 199 -22.16 12.03 -10.24
C VAL A 199 -23.49 11.57 -10.83
N ARG A 200 -24.36 10.95 -10.01
CA ARG A 200 -25.71 10.60 -10.45
C ARG A 200 -26.61 11.85 -10.61
N PRO A 201 -27.58 11.81 -11.56
CA PRO A 201 -28.47 12.93 -11.79
C PRO A 201 -29.24 13.37 -10.53
N GLY A 202 -29.19 14.66 -10.21
CA GLY A 202 -29.89 15.23 -9.06
C GLY A 202 -29.24 14.97 -7.69
N HIS A 203 -28.07 14.35 -7.64
CA HIS A 203 -27.37 14.08 -6.40
C HIS A 203 -26.46 15.24 -5.95
N PRO A 204 -26.10 15.30 -4.67
CA PRO A 204 -25.19 16.32 -4.15
C PRO A 204 -23.82 16.31 -4.81
N VAL A 205 -23.30 17.49 -5.07
CA VAL A 205 -21.97 17.75 -5.64
C VAL A 205 -21.06 18.28 -4.56
N ILE A 206 -19.94 17.61 -4.31
CA ILE A 206 -18.80 18.09 -3.54
C ILE A 206 -17.54 17.63 -4.27
N PHE A 207 -16.82 18.57 -4.88
CA PHE A 207 -15.56 18.27 -5.57
C PHE A 207 -14.58 19.41 -5.38
N ARG A 208 -13.50 19.18 -4.62
CA ARG A 208 -12.42 20.14 -4.46
C ARG A 208 -11.48 20.02 -5.66
N VAL A 209 -11.32 21.13 -6.38
CA VAL A 209 -10.36 21.22 -7.49
C VAL A 209 -8.96 21.25 -6.90
N ALA A 210 -8.21 20.16 -7.09
CA ALA A 210 -6.84 20.06 -6.59
C ALA A 210 -5.98 21.16 -7.19
N THR A 211 -5.49 22.08 -6.36
CA THR A 211 -4.76 23.25 -6.85
C THR A 211 -3.64 23.61 -5.87
N SER A 212 -2.41 23.32 -6.27
CA SER A 212 -1.19 23.72 -5.56
C SER A 212 -0.74 25.14 -5.94
N GLY A 213 0.12 25.74 -5.12
CA GLY A 213 0.67 27.08 -5.30
C GLY A 213 0.50 27.98 -4.07
N GLU A 214 1.20 29.10 -4.03
CA GLU A 214 1.22 29.99 -2.89
C GLU A 214 -0.15 30.62 -2.64
N ARG A 215 -0.60 30.61 -1.39
CA ARG A 215 -1.86 31.25 -0.94
C ARG A 215 -1.61 32.72 -0.54
N PRO A 216 -2.57 33.66 -0.67
CA PRO A 216 -3.98 33.44 -1.03
C PRO A 216 -4.18 33.24 -2.54
N MET A 217 -5.21 32.46 -2.87
CA MET A 217 -5.55 32.10 -4.25
C MET A 217 -7.02 32.44 -4.52
N LYS A 218 -7.31 32.97 -5.73
CA LYS A 218 -8.68 33.26 -6.20
C LYS A 218 -9.10 32.23 -7.24
N PHE A 219 -10.32 31.76 -7.13
CA PHE A 219 -10.92 30.81 -8.06
C PHE A 219 -12.06 31.45 -8.84
N SER A 220 -12.18 31.07 -10.12
CA SER A 220 -13.33 31.38 -10.98
C SER A 220 -13.60 30.20 -11.93
N ALA A 221 -14.84 30.09 -12.38
CA ALA A 221 -15.20 29.05 -13.33
C ALA A 221 -16.13 29.58 -14.42
N ALA A 222 -16.00 29.00 -15.63
CA ALA A 222 -16.94 29.19 -16.74
C ALA A 222 -17.55 27.83 -17.12
N GLY A 223 -18.79 27.80 -17.58
CA GLY A 223 -19.47 26.57 -17.95
C GLY A 223 -20.07 25.80 -16.77
N LEU A 224 -20.26 26.43 -15.62
CA LEU A 224 -20.93 25.79 -14.47
C LEU A 224 -22.38 25.40 -14.87
N PRO A 225 -22.79 24.14 -14.68
CA PRO A 225 -24.17 23.75 -14.91
C PRO A 225 -25.09 24.33 -13.82
N GLY A 226 -26.38 24.51 -14.15
CA GLY A 226 -27.34 25.01 -13.18
C GLY A 226 -27.38 24.14 -11.91
N GLY A 227 -27.39 24.79 -10.75
CA GLY A 227 -27.38 24.13 -9.45
C GLY A 227 -25.98 23.84 -8.88
N VAL A 228 -24.90 24.09 -9.64
CA VAL A 228 -23.51 23.93 -9.18
C VAL A 228 -22.83 25.29 -9.07
N THR A 229 -22.09 25.50 -8.00
CA THR A 229 -21.31 26.72 -7.71
C THR A 229 -19.87 26.38 -7.39
N LEU A 230 -18.96 27.34 -7.56
CA LEU A 230 -17.56 27.25 -7.14
C LEU A 230 -17.33 28.21 -5.96
N ASP A 231 -16.84 27.71 -4.84
CA ASP A 231 -16.55 28.53 -3.68
C ASP A 231 -15.13 29.14 -3.69
N GLY A 232 -14.83 29.99 -2.71
CA GLY A 232 -13.53 30.68 -2.58
C GLY A 232 -12.34 29.76 -2.26
N LYS A 233 -12.59 28.51 -1.86
CA LYS A 233 -11.59 27.47 -1.65
C LYS A 233 -11.33 26.59 -2.90
N GLY A 234 -12.07 26.83 -3.99
CA GLY A 234 -11.99 25.99 -5.21
C GLY A 234 -12.83 24.72 -5.12
N VAL A 235 -13.88 24.69 -4.29
CA VAL A 235 -14.77 23.55 -4.17
C VAL A 235 -16.03 23.77 -5.01
N LEU A 236 -16.31 22.84 -5.92
CA LEU A 236 -17.59 22.74 -6.63
C LEU A 236 -18.62 22.13 -5.68
N ARG A 237 -19.75 22.85 -5.48
CA ARG A 237 -20.83 22.45 -4.59
C ARG A 237 -22.19 22.65 -5.21
N GLY A 238 -23.18 21.89 -4.73
CA GLY A 238 -24.57 22.06 -5.13
C GLY A 238 -25.25 20.72 -5.44
N ILE A 239 -26.12 20.73 -6.44
CA ILE A 239 -26.87 19.57 -6.91
C ILE A 239 -26.57 19.37 -8.40
N ALA A 240 -26.25 18.15 -8.78
CA ALA A 240 -26.00 17.79 -10.16
C ALA A 240 -27.25 18.01 -11.04
N PRO A 241 -27.08 18.35 -12.32
CA PRO A 241 -28.20 18.39 -13.28
C PRO A 241 -28.99 17.08 -13.27
N LYS A 242 -30.30 17.18 -13.47
CA LYS A 242 -31.17 16.00 -13.62
C LYS A 242 -30.98 15.30 -14.96
N MET A 243 -30.49 16.04 -15.98
CA MET A 243 -30.28 15.51 -17.33
C MET A 243 -28.87 14.89 -17.38
N PRO A 244 -28.75 13.60 -17.71
CA PRO A 244 -27.43 12.96 -17.93
C PRO A 244 -26.67 13.65 -19.07
N GLY A 245 -25.35 13.69 -18.96
CA GLY A 245 -24.45 14.26 -19.96
C GLY A 245 -23.13 14.77 -19.35
N ASP A 246 -22.25 15.18 -20.24
CA ASP A 246 -20.93 15.73 -19.88
C ASP A 246 -21.01 17.26 -19.82
N TYR A 247 -20.60 17.82 -18.69
CA TYR A 247 -20.54 19.27 -18.45
C TYR A 247 -19.09 19.68 -18.24
N ASP A 248 -18.51 20.34 -19.24
CA ASP A 248 -17.13 20.81 -19.18
C ASP A 248 -17.05 22.18 -18.47
N ILE A 249 -16.35 22.23 -17.35
CA ILE A 249 -16.18 23.40 -16.49
C ILE A 249 -14.74 23.89 -16.60
N ALA A 250 -14.51 25.07 -17.15
CA ALA A 250 -13.20 25.70 -17.20
C ALA A 250 -12.93 26.41 -15.86
N VAL A 251 -12.13 25.81 -14.98
CA VAL A 251 -11.73 26.39 -13.68
C VAL A 251 -10.42 27.12 -13.85
N THR A 252 -10.37 28.35 -13.32
CA THR A 252 -9.16 29.19 -13.26
C THR A 252 -8.80 29.48 -11.82
N ALA A 253 -7.54 29.23 -11.47
CA ALA A 253 -6.93 29.61 -10.19
C ALA A 253 -5.88 30.69 -10.44
N ALA A 254 -5.83 31.73 -9.63
CA ALA A 254 -4.89 32.86 -9.76
C ALA A 254 -4.37 33.31 -8.40
N ASN A 255 -3.08 33.64 -8.34
CA ASN A 255 -2.40 34.26 -7.21
C ASN A 255 -1.42 35.36 -7.66
N ALA A 256 -0.59 35.89 -6.76
CA ALA A 256 0.41 36.92 -7.09
C ALA A 256 1.47 36.46 -8.10
N HIS A 257 1.67 35.15 -8.29
CA HIS A 257 2.71 34.56 -9.13
C HIS A 257 2.21 34.09 -10.51
N GLY A 258 0.89 34.15 -10.76
CA GLY A 258 0.34 33.77 -12.05
C GLY A 258 -1.09 33.24 -11.99
N LYS A 259 -1.48 32.58 -13.09
CA LYS A 259 -2.78 31.90 -13.19
C LYS A 259 -2.63 30.57 -13.94
N ALA A 260 -3.48 29.62 -13.60
CA ALA A 260 -3.66 28.36 -14.33
C ALA A 260 -5.15 28.17 -14.64
N THR A 261 -5.45 27.60 -15.81
CA THR A 261 -6.82 27.20 -16.19
C THR A 261 -6.81 25.76 -16.64
N ARG A 262 -7.78 24.97 -16.18
CA ARG A 262 -7.98 23.59 -16.61
C ARG A 262 -9.46 23.28 -16.74
N THR A 263 -9.83 22.55 -17.79
CA THR A 263 -11.17 22.02 -17.94
C THR A 263 -11.34 20.77 -17.11
N ILE A 264 -12.38 20.75 -16.26
CA ILE A 264 -12.82 19.63 -15.46
C ILE A 264 -14.17 19.18 -15.98
N ARG A 265 -14.31 17.90 -16.26
CA ARG A 265 -15.55 17.31 -16.74
C ARG A 265 -16.39 16.77 -15.60
N LEU A 266 -17.56 17.31 -15.40
CA LEU A 266 -18.62 16.72 -14.58
C LEU A 266 -19.44 15.79 -15.48
N ALA A 267 -19.25 14.49 -15.33
CA ALA A 267 -20.02 13.46 -16.05
C ALA A 267 -21.24 13.07 -15.20
N VAL A 268 -22.40 13.52 -15.62
CA VAL A 268 -23.68 13.22 -14.95
C VAL A 268 -24.25 11.94 -15.55
N GLY A 269 -24.32 10.86 -14.76
CA GLY A 269 -24.76 9.55 -15.23
C GLY A 269 -24.74 8.52 -14.12
N ASP A 270 -24.96 7.26 -14.45
CA ASP A 270 -25.04 6.18 -13.45
C ASP A 270 -23.68 5.77 -12.86
N THR A 271 -22.57 6.09 -13.53
CA THR A 271 -21.24 5.71 -13.11
C THR A 271 -20.60 6.80 -12.28
N ILE A 272 -20.23 6.48 -11.06
CA ILE A 272 -19.44 7.31 -10.14
C ILE A 272 -18.02 6.78 -10.03
N SER A 273 -17.14 7.48 -9.29
CA SER A 273 -15.75 7.04 -9.10
C SER A 273 -15.01 6.80 -10.42
N LEU A 274 -15.09 7.77 -11.35
CA LEU A 274 -14.50 7.66 -12.70
C LEU A 274 -12.96 7.62 -12.69
N THR A 275 -12.34 8.07 -11.60
CA THR A 275 -10.93 7.83 -11.24
C THR A 275 -10.88 7.12 -9.90
N PRO A 276 -9.76 6.43 -9.57
CA PRO A 276 -9.64 5.77 -8.27
C PRO A 276 -9.83 6.75 -7.11
N PRO A 277 -10.60 6.42 -6.06
CA PRO A 277 -10.71 7.27 -4.88
C PRO A 277 -9.35 7.53 -4.23
N MET A 278 -9.16 8.76 -3.74
CA MET A 278 -7.99 9.17 -2.97
C MET A 278 -8.41 9.70 -1.61
N GLY A 279 -7.82 9.20 -0.55
CA GLY A 279 -8.20 9.62 0.79
C GLY A 279 -7.35 9.00 1.90
N TRP A 280 -7.88 9.03 3.08
CA TRP A 280 -7.31 8.46 4.29
C TRP A 280 -8.31 7.49 4.93
N ASN A 281 -7.78 6.46 5.57
CA ASN A 281 -8.57 5.51 6.35
C ASN A 281 -7.98 5.37 7.74
N SER A 282 -8.84 5.33 8.76
CA SER A 282 -8.44 5.39 10.16
C SER A 282 -7.82 4.10 10.72
N TRP A 283 -7.91 2.95 10.03
CA TRP A 283 -7.54 1.66 10.60
C TRP A 283 -6.09 1.59 11.07
N ASN A 284 -5.15 1.80 10.16
CA ASN A 284 -3.71 1.68 10.44
C ASN A 284 -3.14 2.86 11.24
N THR A 285 -3.99 3.79 11.69
CA THR A 285 -3.60 4.97 12.46
C THR A 285 -4.25 4.99 13.84
N LEU A 286 -5.52 4.66 13.91
CA LEU A 286 -6.31 4.78 15.12
C LEU A 286 -6.84 3.43 15.63
N CYS A 287 -7.20 2.50 14.72
CA CYS A 287 -7.80 1.22 15.10
C CYS A 287 -8.93 1.43 16.11
N TYR A 288 -8.91 0.75 17.26
CA TYR A 288 -9.89 0.90 18.34
C TYR A 288 -9.86 2.29 19.04
N ARG A 289 -8.90 3.17 18.72
CA ARG A 289 -8.80 4.55 19.26
C ARG A 289 -9.66 5.57 18.50
N LEU A 290 -10.36 5.15 17.46
CA LEU A 290 -11.15 6.01 16.60
C LEU A 290 -12.25 6.77 17.37
N THR A 291 -12.32 8.09 17.18
CA THR A 291 -13.33 9.01 17.72
C THR A 291 -13.69 10.06 16.69
N ALA A 292 -14.82 10.77 16.89
CA ALA A 292 -15.20 11.90 16.04
C ALA A 292 -14.16 13.01 16.04
N ASP A 293 -13.54 13.28 17.19
CA ASP A 293 -12.51 14.33 17.30
C ASP A 293 -11.21 13.91 16.58
N ALA A 294 -10.80 12.65 16.66
CA ALA A 294 -9.67 12.16 15.90
C ALA A 294 -9.93 12.20 14.38
N ALA A 295 -11.13 11.87 13.93
CA ALA A 295 -11.54 12.00 12.53
C ALA A 295 -11.55 13.45 12.05
N LYS A 296 -12.03 14.40 12.87
CA LYS A 296 -11.95 15.84 12.59
C LYS A 296 -10.51 16.33 12.52
N ALA A 297 -9.63 15.84 13.41
CA ALA A 297 -8.21 16.17 13.40
C ALA A 297 -7.54 15.68 12.09
N ALA A 298 -7.84 14.47 11.63
CA ALA A 298 -7.35 13.95 10.36
C ALA A 298 -7.86 14.77 9.16
N ALA A 299 -9.15 15.14 9.14
CA ALA A 299 -9.73 16.00 8.11
C ALA A 299 -9.07 17.38 8.07
N LYS A 300 -8.85 17.99 9.24
CA LYS A 300 -8.14 19.26 9.40
C LYS A 300 -6.70 19.14 8.90
N ALA A 301 -5.99 18.09 9.30
CA ALA A 301 -4.62 17.85 8.86
C ALA A 301 -4.54 17.66 7.34
N MET A 302 -5.51 16.99 6.71
CA MET A 302 -5.58 16.85 5.24
C MET A 302 -5.73 18.21 4.54
N ASP A 303 -6.54 19.13 5.08
CA ASP A 303 -6.70 20.49 4.55
C ASP A 303 -5.46 21.35 4.81
N GLU A 304 -4.98 21.41 6.05
CA GLU A 304 -3.89 22.32 6.47
C GLU A 304 -2.50 21.88 5.98
N SER A 305 -2.26 20.59 5.78
CA SER A 305 -0.99 20.10 5.23
C SER A 305 -0.83 20.36 3.75
N GLY A 306 -1.94 20.67 3.02
CA GLY A 306 -1.98 20.81 1.57
C GLY A 306 -2.34 19.52 0.83
N LEU A 307 -2.49 18.37 1.47
CA LEU A 307 -2.87 17.11 0.80
C LEU A 307 -4.11 17.28 -0.08
N ALA A 308 -5.13 18.00 0.41
CA ALA A 308 -6.33 18.27 -0.35
C ALA A 308 -6.10 19.09 -1.63
N ASP A 309 -5.03 19.89 -1.68
CA ASP A 309 -4.61 20.66 -2.86
C ASP A 309 -3.92 19.78 -3.91
N HIS A 310 -3.63 18.52 -3.57
CA HIS A 310 -3.11 17.48 -4.47
C HIS A 310 -4.14 16.40 -4.83
N GLY A 311 -5.41 16.56 -4.39
CA GLY A 311 -6.53 15.69 -4.77
C GLY A 311 -6.95 14.64 -3.76
N TRP A 312 -6.36 14.63 -2.56
CA TRP A 312 -6.82 13.80 -1.45
C TRP A 312 -8.16 14.33 -0.94
N ALA A 313 -9.19 13.48 -0.94
CA ALA A 313 -10.55 13.93 -0.75
C ALA A 313 -11.33 13.18 0.32
N TYR A 314 -11.11 11.88 0.51
CA TYR A 314 -11.91 11.08 1.44
C TYR A 314 -11.28 11.00 2.83
N VAL A 315 -12.11 11.13 3.86
CA VAL A 315 -11.78 10.85 5.27
C VAL A 315 -12.66 9.70 5.73
N ASN A 316 -12.10 8.49 5.75
CA ASN A 316 -12.86 7.28 5.98
C ASN A 316 -12.69 6.80 7.42
N LEU A 317 -13.82 6.72 8.12
CA LEU A 317 -13.95 6.02 9.39
C LEU A 317 -13.92 4.52 9.11
N ASP A 318 -12.96 3.81 9.69
CA ASP A 318 -12.96 2.34 9.69
C ASP A 318 -13.75 1.80 10.90
N ASP A 319 -13.59 0.56 11.28
CA ASP A 319 -14.25 -0.10 12.41
C ASP A 319 -14.11 0.69 13.74
N TRP A 320 -14.99 0.47 14.69
CA TRP A 320 -15.05 1.11 16.02
C TRP A 320 -15.78 2.47 16.11
N TRP A 321 -16.58 2.85 15.12
CA TRP A 321 -17.54 3.94 15.28
C TRP A 321 -18.89 3.44 15.82
N GLU A 322 -19.21 2.16 15.61
CA GLU A 322 -20.44 1.50 16.07
C GLU A 322 -20.34 1.17 17.56
N MET A 323 -21.49 0.84 18.15
CA MET A 323 -21.55 0.22 19.47
C MET A 323 -21.06 -1.23 19.42
N ASN A 324 -20.48 -1.66 20.53
CA ASN A 324 -20.04 -3.04 20.77
C ASN A 324 -20.82 -3.64 21.93
N ASN A 325 -21.36 -4.83 21.76
CA ASN A 325 -22.08 -5.57 22.79
C ASN A 325 -21.43 -6.93 23.14
N SER A 326 -20.19 -7.15 22.70
CA SER A 326 -19.46 -8.40 22.85
C SER A 326 -18.23 -8.27 23.76
N ASP A 327 -17.71 -9.41 24.23
CA ASP A 327 -16.49 -9.51 25.03
C ASP A 327 -15.24 -9.48 24.12
N SER A 328 -14.99 -8.36 23.45
CA SER A 328 -13.78 -8.20 22.66
C SER A 328 -12.58 -7.83 23.55
N PRO A 329 -11.41 -8.49 23.43
CA PRO A 329 -10.22 -8.10 24.17
C PRO A 329 -9.77 -6.66 23.88
N HIS A 330 -10.13 -6.11 22.71
CA HIS A 330 -9.84 -4.72 22.34
C HIS A 330 -10.66 -3.71 23.16
N ILE A 331 -11.77 -4.12 23.79
CA ILE A 331 -12.53 -3.25 24.70
C ILE A 331 -11.68 -2.84 25.89
N GLU A 332 -10.94 -3.76 26.49
CA GLU A 332 -10.06 -3.45 27.61
C GLU A 332 -8.90 -2.54 27.18
N MET A 333 -8.36 -2.73 25.99
CA MET A 333 -7.34 -1.84 25.41
C MET A 333 -7.92 -0.43 25.17
N ARG A 334 -9.15 -0.34 24.65
CA ARG A 334 -9.83 0.95 24.46
C ARG A 334 -10.12 1.64 25.78
N LYS A 335 -10.64 0.92 26.77
CA LYS A 335 -10.87 1.44 28.14
C LYS A 335 -9.58 2.00 28.74
N ALA A 336 -8.47 1.25 28.66
CA ALA A 336 -7.19 1.72 29.15
C ALA A 336 -6.71 3.00 28.44
N HIS A 337 -6.92 3.12 27.13
CA HIS A 337 -6.57 4.33 26.37
C HIS A 337 -7.43 5.54 26.73
N PHE A 338 -8.69 5.33 27.10
CA PHE A 338 -9.65 6.39 27.42
C PHE A 338 -9.97 6.50 28.94
N ASP A 339 -9.01 6.22 29.80
CA ASP A 339 -9.14 6.32 31.26
C ASP A 339 -10.33 5.54 31.84
N GLY A 340 -10.57 4.33 31.36
CA GLY A 340 -11.63 3.43 31.81
C GLY A 340 -13.03 3.76 31.28
N ARG A 341 -13.17 4.69 30.36
CA ARG A 341 -14.48 5.02 29.76
C ARG A 341 -15.03 3.90 28.91
N GLU A 342 -16.29 3.55 29.13
CA GLU A 342 -17.03 2.53 28.38
C GLU A 342 -17.89 3.20 27.26
N ASP A 343 -17.23 3.94 26.36
CA ASP A 343 -17.92 4.71 25.33
C ASP A 343 -18.52 3.85 24.21
N VAL A 344 -18.01 2.64 24.01
CA VAL A 344 -18.46 1.71 22.97
C VAL A 344 -19.48 0.68 23.46
N ILE A 345 -19.70 0.54 24.77
CA ILE A 345 -20.62 -0.46 25.32
C ILE A 345 -22.03 0.12 25.38
N GLY A 346 -23.00 -0.56 24.78
CA GLY A 346 -24.39 -0.13 24.79
C GLY A 346 -25.27 -0.89 23.79
N ALA A 347 -26.54 -0.46 23.71
CA ALA A 347 -27.44 -0.98 22.68
C ALA A 347 -26.95 -0.56 21.29
N PRO A 348 -26.72 -1.50 20.37
CA PRO A 348 -26.18 -1.16 19.06
C PRO A 348 -27.22 -0.55 18.11
N ARG A 349 -28.50 -0.75 18.41
CA ARG A 349 -29.62 -0.21 17.61
C ARG A 349 -30.71 0.34 18.53
N ASP A 350 -31.49 1.27 18.01
CA ASP A 350 -32.68 1.77 18.69
C ASP A 350 -33.88 0.78 18.60
N ALA A 351 -35.00 1.14 19.20
CA ALA A 351 -36.21 0.32 19.19
C ALA A 351 -36.80 0.08 17.78
N ASN A 352 -36.41 0.88 16.78
CA ASN A 352 -36.83 0.75 15.40
C ASN A 352 -35.80 0.03 14.52
N GLY A 353 -34.69 -0.41 15.10
CA GLY A 353 -33.61 -1.10 14.40
C GLY A 353 -32.57 -0.16 13.75
N LYS A 354 -32.68 1.16 13.92
CA LYS A 354 -31.70 2.13 13.42
C LYS A 354 -30.37 1.97 14.16
N ILE A 355 -29.26 1.87 13.44
CA ILE A 355 -27.93 1.73 14.00
C ILE A 355 -27.54 2.96 14.85
N LEU A 356 -26.92 2.72 16.00
CA LEU A 356 -26.48 3.77 16.90
C LEU A 356 -24.95 3.85 16.91
N PRO A 357 -24.37 5.03 16.69
CA PRO A 357 -22.94 5.23 16.87
C PRO A 357 -22.58 5.14 18.37
N ASN A 358 -21.33 4.80 18.67
CA ASN A 358 -20.85 4.84 20.04
C ASN A 358 -20.75 6.30 20.58
N ARG A 359 -20.55 6.44 21.90
CA ARG A 359 -20.60 7.76 22.57
C ARG A 359 -19.47 8.70 22.17
N SER A 360 -18.39 8.21 21.51
CA SER A 360 -17.34 9.04 20.91
C SER A 360 -17.76 9.67 19.58
N PHE A 361 -18.94 9.33 19.07
CA PHE A 361 -19.56 9.89 17.88
C PHE A 361 -20.96 10.48 18.17
N PRO A 362 -21.06 11.50 19.01
CA PRO A 362 -22.36 12.02 19.48
C PRO A 362 -23.21 12.65 18.38
N ASP A 363 -22.58 13.07 17.27
CA ASP A 363 -23.22 13.74 16.15
C ASP A 363 -22.54 13.37 14.83
N MET A 364 -22.99 12.30 14.19
CA MET A 364 -22.47 11.83 12.90
C MET A 364 -22.73 12.83 11.76
N LYS A 365 -23.89 13.48 11.76
CA LYS A 365 -24.21 14.50 10.76
C LYS A 365 -23.30 15.73 10.90
N GLY A 366 -23.10 16.23 12.10
CA GLY A 366 -22.16 17.35 12.35
C GLY A 366 -20.71 16.99 12.01
N LEU A 367 -20.30 15.72 12.17
CA LEU A 367 -18.98 15.26 11.74
C LEU A 367 -18.84 15.32 10.21
N THR A 368 -19.78 14.78 9.47
CA THR A 368 -19.72 14.80 7.99
C THR A 368 -19.87 16.23 7.45
N ASP A 369 -20.74 17.07 8.04
CA ASP A 369 -20.86 18.49 7.68
C ASP A 369 -19.55 19.26 7.88
N TYR A 370 -18.81 18.96 8.95
CA TYR A 370 -17.49 19.53 9.17
C TYR A 370 -16.51 19.09 8.06
N ILE A 371 -16.44 17.80 7.75
CA ILE A 371 -15.58 17.25 6.68
C ILE A 371 -15.95 17.91 5.34
N HIS A 372 -17.23 17.98 5.02
CA HIS A 372 -17.73 18.63 3.81
C HIS A 372 -17.42 20.13 3.75
N SER A 373 -17.41 20.84 4.90
CA SER A 373 -17.05 22.27 4.96
C SER A 373 -15.62 22.55 4.47
N LEU A 374 -14.71 21.55 4.61
CA LEU A 374 -13.35 21.59 4.09
C LEU A 374 -13.26 21.23 2.59
N GLY A 375 -14.36 20.88 1.95
CA GLY A 375 -14.38 20.37 0.56
C GLY A 375 -13.97 18.92 0.44
N LEU A 376 -13.92 18.20 1.55
CA LEU A 376 -13.59 16.78 1.64
C LEU A 376 -14.85 15.93 1.64
N LYS A 377 -14.72 14.62 1.54
CA LYS A 377 -15.78 13.62 1.57
C LYS A 377 -15.61 12.69 2.76
N ALA A 378 -16.70 12.22 3.31
CA ALA A 378 -16.70 11.33 4.46
C ALA A 378 -16.98 9.89 4.06
N GLY A 379 -16.21 8.94 4.60
CA GLY A 379 -16.47 7.51 4.46
C GLY A 379 -16.78 6.83 5.78
N ILE A 380 -17.44 5.69 5.70
CA ILE A 380 -17.84 4.88 6.83
C ILE A 380 -17.52 3.39 6.57
N TYR A 381 -17.53 2.59 7.60
CA TYR A 381 -17.26 1.15 7.57
C TYR A 381 -18.42 0.36 8.12
N SER A 382 -18.65 -0.85 7.61
CA SER A 382 -19.53 -1.84 8.20
C SER A 382 -19.23 -3.25 7.65
N SER A 383 -20.07 -4.23 8.02
CA SER A 383 -19.96 -5.63 7.60
C SER A 383 -21.33 -6.20 7.22
N PRO A 384 -21.40 -7.09 6.21
CA PRO A 384 -22.62 -7.86 5.94
C PRO A 384 -22.96 -8.86 7.07
N GLY A 385 -22.02 -9.11 7.97
CA GLY A 385 -22.23 -10.01 9.11
C GLY A 385 -22.99 -9.36 10.26
N ARG A 386 -23.26 -10.15 11.30
CA ARG A 386 -23.88 -9.65 12.53
C ARG A 386 -22.98 -8.70 13.29
N ILE A 387 -21.66 -8.96 13.26
CA ILE A 387 -20.64 -8.12 13.90
C ILE A 387 -19.47 -7.88 12.96
N THR A 388 -18.80 -6.75 13.16
CA THR A 388 -17.59 -6.37 12.43
C THR A 388 -16.37 -7.18 12.90
N CYS A 389 -15.19 -6.95 12.29
CA CYS A 389 -13.93 -7.52 12.72
C CYS A 389 -13.54 -7.07 14.14
N GLY A 390 -13.81 -5.81 14.52
CA GLY A 390 -13.66 -5.26 15.86
C GLY A 390 -14.73 -5.70 16.86
N LYS A 391 -15.66 -6.58 16.42
CA LYS A 391 -16.80 -7.05 17.22
C LYS A 391 -17.86 -5.98 17.49
N CYS A 392 -17.86 -4.91 16.74
CA CYS A 392 -18.92 -3.92 16.75
C CYS A 392 -20.13 -4.40 15.93
N GLU A 393 -21.22 -3.63 15.91
CA GLU A 393 -22.45 -3.99 15.21
C GLU A 393 -22.26 -4.03 13.70
N GLY A 394 -22.76 -5.08 13.03
CA GLY A 394 -22.81 -5.19 11.58
C GLY A 394 -24.21 -4.98 11.02
N SER A 395 -24.35 -5.10 9.69
CA SER A 395 -25.60 -4.74 8.98
C SER A 395 -26.55 -5.91 8.73
N LEU A 396 -26.25 -7.13 9.15
CA LEU A 396 -27.04 -8.34 8.85
C LEU A 396 -28.52 -8.17 9.23
N GLY A 397 -29.39 -8.15 8.20
CA GLY A 397 -30.84 -7.98 8.38
C GLY A 397 -31.32 -6.53 8.53
N HIS A 398 -30.40 -5.54 8.45
CA HIS A 398 -30.67 -4.10 8.58
C HIS A 398 -30.07 -3.28 7.43
N GLU A 399 -29.70 -3.89 6.32
CA GLU A 399 -28.89 -3.29 5.26
C GLU A 399 -29.55 -2.01 4.70
N LEU A 400 -30.87 -2.00 4.53
CA LEU A 400 -31.57 -0.81 4.04
C LEU A 400 -31.57 0.33 5.07
N GLN A 401 -31.86 0.03 6.34
CA GLN A 401 -31.87 1.03 7.41
C GLN A 401 -30.49 1.65 7.63
N ASP A 402 -29.43 0.84 7.51
CA ASP A 402 -28.06 1.29 7.64
C ASP A 402 -27.67 2.19 6.46
N ALA A 403 -27.99 1.79 5.23
CA ALA A 403 -27.76 2.61 4.04
C ALA A 403 -28.50 3.96 4.11
N GLU A 404 -29.77 3.97 4.59
CA GLU A 404 -30.55 5.19 4.84
C GLU A 404 -29.89 6.07 5.91
N SER A 405 -29.41 5.49 7.02
CA SER A 405 -28.73 6.22 8.09
C SER A 405 -27.43 6.86 7.59
N TRP A 406 -26.60 6.12 6.84
CA TRP A 406 -25.36 6.65 6.28
C TRP A 406 -25.60 7.78 5.27
N ALA A 407 -26.62 7.66 4.43
CA ALA A 407 -27.01 8.71 3.50
C ALA A 407 -27.56 9.95 4.22
N GLU A 408 -28.40 9.78 5.26
CA GLU A 408 -28.93 10.85 6.11
C GLU A 408 -27.81 11.59 6.82
N TRP A 409 -26.83 10.87 7.37
CA TRP A 409 -25.67 11.45 8.02
C TRP A 409 -24.72 12.16 7.03
N GLY A 410 -24.77 11.81 5.74
CA GLY A 410 -24.02 12.49 4.69
C GLY A 410 -22.75 11.75 4.24
N PHE A 411 -22.61 10.47 4.50
CA PHE A 411 -21.46 9.70 4.04
C PHE A 411 -21.45 9.49 2.51
N ASP A 412 -20.24 9.52 1.93
CA ASP A 412 -19.96 9.46 0.50
C ASP A 412 -19.21 8.17 0.08
N TYR A 413 -18.86 7.33 1.05
CA TYR A 413 -18.08 6.10 0.84
C TYR A 413 -18.44 5.09 1.92
N VAL A 414 -18.51 3.80 1.59
CA VAL A 414 -18.63 2.71 2.56
C VAL A 414 -17.62 1.60 2.23
N LYS A 415 -16.81 1.23 3.21
CA LYS A 415 -16.01 -0.01 3.21
C LYS A 415 -16.86 -1.10 3.86
N TYR A 416 -17.17 -2.15 3.11
CA TYR A 416 -18.07 -3.22 3.53
C TYR A 416 -17.32 -4.53 3.63
N ASP A 417 -16.94 -4.88 4.87
CA ASP A 417 -15.95 -5.89 5.18
C ASP A 417 -16.60 -7.25 5.52
N TRP A 418 -16.00 -8.34 5.04
CA TRP A 418 -16.53 -9.71 5.16
C TRP A 418 -16.75 -10.14 6.62
N CYS A 419 -15.81 -9.93 7.51
CA CYS A 419 -15.88 -10.14 8.97
C CYS A 419 -16.68 -11.41 9.39
N SER A 420 -17.71 -11.23 10.23
CA SER A 420 -18.54 -12.35 10.74
C SER A 420 -19.53 -12.93 9.74
N TYR A 421 -19.63 -12.38 8.50
CA TYR A 421 -20.47 -13.01 7.47
C TYR A 421 -20.00 -14.44 7.14
N ARG A 422 -18.73 -14.75 7.42
CA ARG A 422 -18.21 -16.13 7.36
C ARG A 422 -19.07 -17.16 8.12
N GLU A 423 -19.73 -16.74 9.21
CA GLU A 423 -20.62 -17.62 9.99
C GLU A 423 -21.90 -17.95 9.22
N VAL A 424 -22.45 -16.99 8.47
CA VAL A 424 -23.57 -17.18 7.56
C VAL A 424 -23.14 -18.09 6.41
N PHE A 425 -21.99 -17.80 5.82
CA PHE A 425 -21.40 -18.60 4.74
C PHE A 425 -21.17 -20.06 5.17
N TRP A 426 -20.62 -20.27 6.38
CA TRP A 426 -20.43 -21.61 6.93
C TRP A 426 -21.75 -22.36 7.13
N LYS A 427 -22.78 -21.70 7.66
CA LYS A 427 -24.10 -22.31 7.83
C LYS A 427 -24.75 -22.70 6.48
N GLU A 428 -24.53 -21.93 5.43
CA GLU A 428 -25.07 -22.19 4.10
C GLU A 428 -24.29 -23.27 3.33
N THR A 429 -22.97 -23.34 3.50
CA THR A 429 -22.07 -24.13 2.65
C THR A 429 -21.38 -25.31 3.39
N GLY A 430 -21.31 -25.26 4.71
CA GLY A 430 -20.53 -26.19 5.53
C GLY A 430 -19.02 -25.92 5.49
N LEU A 431 -18.56 -24.80 4.88
CA LEU A 431 -17.17 -24.49 4.67
C LEU A 431 -16.75 -23.23 5.42
N ASP A 432 -15.48 -23.18 5.86
CA ASP A 432 -14.95 -21.97 6.50
C ASP A 432 -14.87 -20.83 5.47
N GLY A 433 -15.52 -19.72 5.75
CA GLY A 433 -15.56 -18.53 4.91
C GLY A 433 -14.26 -17.70 4.88
N TRP A 434 -13.18 -18.14 5.54
CA TRP A 434 -11.83 -17.57 5.47
C TRP A 434 -10.90 -18.35 4.53
N LEU A 435 -11.44 -19.17 3.64
CA LEU A 435 -10.63 -19.93 2.70
C LEU A 435 -10.01 -19.01 1.65
N TRP A 436 -8.74 -18.71 1.86
CA TRP A 436 -7.86 -17.99 0.94
C TRP A 436 -7.57 -18.85 -0.29
N LYS A 437 -7.13 -18.23 -1.39
CA LYS A 437 -6.76 -18.93 -2.62
C LYS A 437 -5.75 -20.09 -2.44
N GLU A 438 -5.01 -20.09 -1.35
CA GLU A 438 -4.00 -21.08 -1.01
C GLU A 438 -4.57 -22.45 -0.60
N ASP A 439 -5.83 -22.50 -0.14
CA ASP A 439 -6.45 -23.71 0.41
C ASP A 439 -7.18 -24.59 -0.63
N GLY A 440 -6.74 -24.58 -1.88
CA GLY A 440 -7.17 -25.59 -2.86
C GLY A 440 -8.58 -25.40 -3.44
N GLY A 441 -9.16 -24.18 -3.38
CA GLY A 441 -10.19 -23.89 -4.37
C GLY A 441 -11.60 -23.53 -3.92
N VAL A 442 -11.91 -23.33 -2.65
CA VAL A 442 -13.26 -22.89 -2.26
C VAL A 442 -13.53 -21.46 -2.73
N SER A 443 -12.53 -20.57 -2.63
CA SER A 443 -12.66 -19.19 -3.13
C SER A 443 -12.82 -19.10 -4.66
N THR A 444 -12.43 -20.13 -5.39
CA THR A 444 -12.56 -20.23 -6.85
C THR A 444 -13.66 -21.19 -7.28
N ASN A 445 -14.27 -21.96 -6.36
CA ASN A 445 -15.33 -22.88 -6.69
C ASN A 445 -16.62 -22.12 -7.00
N LEU A 446 -17.05 -22.17 -8.26
CA LEU A 446 -18.25 -21.50 -8.74
C LEU A 446 -19.55 -21.93 -8.02
N ALA A 447 -19.57 -23.13 -7.43
CA ALA A 447 -20.73 -23.62 -6.68
C ALA A 447 -21.07 -22.75 -5.46
N TYR A 448 -20.09 -22.08 -4.87
CA TYR A 448 -20.27 -21.23 -3.67
C TYR A 448 -20.24 -19.74 -3.97
N ARG A 449 -20.09 -19.37 -5.24
CA ARG A 449 -19.93 -17.97 -5.66
C ARG A 449 -21.12 -17.10 -5.20
N GLU A 450 -22.33 -17.62 -5.29
CA GLU A 450 -23.53 -16.87 -4.90
C GLU A 450 -23.54 -16.49 -3.42
N SER A 451 -23.01 -17.35 -2.55
CA SER A 451 -22.90 -17.04 -1.11
C SER A 451 -21.92 -15.89 -0.82
N PHE A 452 -20.90 -15.66 -1.70
CA PHE A 452 -20.08 -14.45 -1.65
C PHE A 452 -20.77 -13.22 -2.24
N VAL A 453 -21.52 -13.37 -3.32
CA VAL A 453 -22.16 -12.26 -4.06
C VAL A 453 -23.36 -11.69 -3.32
N LYS A 454 -24.18 -12.55 -2.73
CA LYS A 454 -25.48 -12.23 -2.12
C LYS A 454 -25.46 -11.05 -1.15
N PRO A 455 -24.57 -10.99 -0.14
CA PRO A 455 -24.59 -9.88 0.83
C PRO A 455 -24.21 -8.54 0.19
N TYR A 456 -23.26 -8.54 -0.76
CA TYR A 456 -22.84 -7.33 -1.47
C TYR A 456 -23.91 -6.84 -2.44
N ARG A 457 -24.62 -7.76 -3.10
CA ARG A 457 -25.78 -7.41 -3.96
C ARG A 457 -26.86 -6.70 -3.14
N LEU A 458 -27.21 -7.26 -2.00
CA LEU A 458 -28.24 -6.68 -1.13
C LEU A 458 -27.85 -5.26 -0.68
N MET A 459 -26.63 -5.07 -0.18
CA MET A 459 -26.18 -3.73 0.22
C MET A 459 -26.07 -2.78 -0.97
N GLY A 460 -25.55 -3.23 -2.13
CA GLY A 460 -25.47 -2.41 -3.33
C GLY A 460 -26.85 -1.91 -3.80
N GLU A 461 -27.87 -2.76 -3.75
CA GLU A 461 -29.27 -2.37 -4.03
C GLU A 461 -29.82 -1.35 -3.02
N CYS A 462 -29.44 -1.45 -1.74
CA CYS A 462 -29.82 -0.51 -0.71
C CYS A 462 -29.13 0.85 -0.91
N LEU A 463 -27.84 0.87 -1.22
CA LEU A 463 -27.07 2.10 -1.52
C LEU A 463 -27.58 2.80 -2.79
N LYS A 464 -27.96 2.04 -3.82
CA LYS A 464 -28.49 2.59 -5.08
C LYS A 464 -29.80 3.37 -4.87
N LYS A 465 -30.59 3.02 -3.86
CA LYS A 465 -31.86 3.71 -3.53
C LYS A 465 -31.66 5.07 -2.88
N GLN A 466 -30.44 5.39 -2.41
CA GLN A 466 -30.19 6.62 -1.68
C GLN A 466 -30.05 7.82 -2.64
N ASN A 467 -30.47 9.00 -2.17
CA ASN A 467 -30.38 10.28 -2.89
C ASN A 467 -28.99 10.93 -2.77
N ARG A 468 -27.95 10.12 -2.63
CA ARG A 468 -26.55 10.53 -2.48
C ARG A 468 -25.67 9.47 -3.14
N ASP A 469 -24.56 9.91 -3.73
CA ASP A 469 -23.54 9.01 -4.24
C ASP A 469 -22.69 8.50 -3.08
N ILE A 470 -22.68 7.18 -2.90
CA ILE A 470 -21.85 6.50 -1.91
C ILE A 470 -20.98 5.51 -2.66
N VAL A 471 -19.66 5.73 -2.65
CA VAL A 471 -18.68 4.80 -3.22
C VAL A 471 -18.73 3.50 -2.42
N PHE A 472 -19.00 2.39 -3.11
CA PHE A 472 -19.13 1.08 -2.48
C PHE A 472 -17.84 0.28 -2.64
N SER A 473 -17.11 0.09 -1.54
CA SER A 473 -15.84 -0.66 -1.49
C SER A 473 -16.06 -2.05 -0.89
N LEU A 474 -15.85 -3.06 -1.73
CA LEU A 474 -16.05 -4.47 -1.40
C LEU A 474 -14.80 -5.02 -0.72
N CYS A 475 -14.83 -5.22 0.60
CA CYS A 475 -13.71 -5.71 1.38
C CYS A 475 -13.89 -7.19 1.76
N GLN A 476 -13.89 -8.08 0.76
CA GLN A 476 -13.95 -9.54 0.93
C GLN A 476 -12.64 -10.24 0.57
N TYR A 477 -11.53 -9.52 0.60
CA TYR A 477 -10.18 -10.04 0.51
C TYR A 477 -9.84 -10.80 -0.79
N GLY A 478 -10.50 -10.52 -1.90
CA GLY A 478 -10.30 -11.20 -3.20
C GLY A 478 -11.00 -12.55 -3.31
N MET A 479 -11.77 -12.96 -2.29
CA MET A 479 -12.49 -14.23 -2.30
C MET A 479 -13.66 -14.23 -3.29
N GLY A 480 -14.05 -15.42 -3.75
CA GLY A 480 -15.21 -15.63 -4.61
C GLY A 480 -15.07 -15.02 -6.02
N GLN A 481 -13.84 -14.71 -6.48
CA GLN A 481 -13.59 -14.08 -7.78
C GLN A 481 -14.33 -12.74 -7.95
N VAL A 482 -14.21 -11.88 -6.96
CA VAL A 482 -14.90 -10.57 -6.89
C VAL A 482 -14.68 -9.70 -8.11
N GLU A 483 -13.54 -9.80 -8.76
CA GLU A 483 -13.21 -9.11 -10.02
C GLU A 483 -14.25 -9.35 -11.12
N GLN A 484 -14.93 -10.50 -11.09
CA GLN A 484 -15.90 -10.89 -12.11
C GLN A 484 -17.33 -10.45 -11.81
N TRP A 485 -17.66 -10.13 -10.56
CA TRP A 485 -19.03 -9.77 -10.17
C TRP A 485 -19.15 -8.45 -9.41
N GLY A 486 -18.04 -7.86 -8.97
CA GLY A 486 -18.05 -6.65 -8.15
C GLY A 486 -18.83 -5.49 -8.80
N GLU A 487 -18.72 -5.31 -10.12
CA GLU A 487 -19.51 -4.32 -10.86
C GLU A 487 -21.01 -4.60 -10.79
N ALA A 488 -21.41 -5.87 -10.97
CA ALA A 488 -22.83 -6.25 -11.03
C ALA A 488 -23.57 -6.00 -9.70
N VAL A 489 -22.86 -5.92 -8.59
CA VAL A 489 -23.43 -5.57 -7.28
C VAL A 489 -23.31 -4.08 -6.95
N GLY A 490 -22.85 -3.26 -7.89
CA GLY A 490 -22.69 -1.81 -7.70
C GLY A 490 -21.38 -1.42 -6.99
N GLY A 491 -20.42 -2.33 -6.89
CA GLY A 491 -19.09 -2.06 -6.33
C GLY A 491 -18.29 -1.07 -7.17
N ASN A 492 -17.59 -0.15 -6.50
CA ASN A 492 -16.67 0.81 -7.12
C ASN A 492 -15.22 0.48 -6.84
N CYS A 493 -14.95 -0.20 -5.72
CA CYS A 493 -13.65 -0.73 -5.37
C CYS A 493 -13.82 -2.16 -4.87
N TRP A 494 -12.79 -2.99 -5.01
CA TRP A 494 -12.81 -4.36 -4.51
C TRP A 494 -11.43 -4.80 -4.07
N ARG A 495 -11.32 -5.28 -2.83
CA ARG A 495 -10.07 -5.78 -2.27
C ARG A 495 -9.58 -7.00 -3.04
N THR A 496 -8.32 -6.98 -3.41
CA THR A 496 -7.69 -8.09 -4.15
C THR A 496 -7.12 -9.16 -3.21
N CYS A 497 -6.99 -8.85 -1.93
CA CYS A 497 -6.23 -9.64 -0.96
C CYS A 497 -6.60 -9.30 0.48
N GLY A 498 -6.04 -10.06 1.44
CA GLY A 498 -6.03 -9.76 2.87
C GLY A 498 -5.27 -8.47 3.19
N ASP A 499 -5.26 -8.12 4.47
CA ASP A 499 -4.64 -6.87 4.93
C ASP A 499 -3.14 -6.86 4.66
N LEU A 500 -2.67 -5.74 4.11
CA LEU A 500 -1.27 -5.47 3.87
C LEU A 500 -0.56 -5.15 5.19
N LYS A 501 0.71 -5.54 5.29
CA LYS A 501 1.59 -5.13 6.37
C LYS A 501 2.74 -4.32 5.79
N ASP A 502 3.28 -3.42 6.59
CA ASP A 502 4.30 -2.47 6.19
C ASP A 502 5.72 -3.07 6.22
N THR A 503 5.91 -4.21 5.56
CA THR A 503 7.20 -4.85 5.37
C THR A 503 7.43 -5.18 3.89
N TRP A 504 8.69 -5.24 3.47
CA TRP A 504 9.04 -5.62 2.09
C TRP A 504 8.48 -6.98 1.70
N PHE A 505 8.53 -7.96 2.59
CA PHE A 505 7.97 -9.30 2.37
C PHE A 505 6.49 -9.26 1.96
N TRP A 506 5.68 -8.47 2.68
CA TRP A 506 4.25 -8.33 2.38
C TRP A 506 4.01 -7.51 1.12
N LEU A 507 4.78 -6.44 0.93
CA LEU A 507 4.70 -5.62 -0.27
C LEU A 507 5.08 -6.44 -1.51
N GLU A 508 6.19 -7.18 -1.47
CA GLU A 508 6.65 -8.05 -2.54
C GLU A 508 5.62 -9.13 -2.86
N SER A 509 5.09 -9.84 -1.84
CA SER A 509 4.07 -10.88 -2.03
C SER A 509 2.76 -10.33 -2.59
N SER A 510 2.39 -9.10 -2.24
CA SER A 510 1.23 -8.41 -2.81
C SER A 510 1.44 -8.05 -4.28
N ILE A 511 2.63 -7.61 -4.64
CA ILE A 511 3.02 -7.34 -6.03
C ILE A 511 2.98 -8.63 -6.85
N ASP A 512 3.51 -9.73 -6.33
CA ASP A 512 3.64 -11.00 -7.09
C ASP A 512 2.34 -11.78 -7.22
N GLY A 513 1.57 -11.88 -6.15
CA GLY A 513 0.40 -12.75 -6.12
C GLY A 513 -0.94 -12.04 -6.36
N ARG A 514 -1.01 -10.72 -6.19
CA ARG A 514 -2.27 -10.01 -5.99
C ARG A 514 -2.50 -8.82 -6.91
N ILE A 515 -1.42 -8.21 -7.41
CA ILE A 515 -1.50 -7.13 -8.41
C ILE A 515 -1.40 -7.69 -9.82
N ASP A 516 -0.66 -8.80 -10.00
CA ASP A 516 -0.38 -9.37 -11.32
C ASP A 516 -1.44 -10.34 -11.86
N ALA A 517 -2.39 -10.79 -11.05
CA ALA A 517 -3.40 -11.79 -11.43
C ALA A 517 -4.40 -11.31 -12.51
N GLU A 518 -3.89 -10.62 -13.53
CA GLU A 518 -4.68 -10.07 -14.66
C GLU A 518 -5.81 -9.13 -14.25
N TYR A 519 -5.80 -8.59 -13.02
CA TYR A 519 -6.80 -7.66 -12.52
C TYR A 519 -6.91 -6.39 -13.38
N TRP A 520 -5.85 -6.06 -14.14
CA TRP A 520 -5.88 -5.00 -15.15
C TRP A 520 -6.99 -5.18 -16.21
N ARG A 521 -7.52 -6.38 -16.39
CA ARG A 521 -8.62 -6.65 -17.31
C ARG A 521 -9.97 -6.18 -16.76
N TYR A 522 -10.09 -6.05 -15.45
CA TYR A 522 -11.33 -5.73 -14.77
C TYR A 522 -11.40 -4.26 -14.34
N ASN A 523 -10.24 -3.61 -14.15
CA ASN A 523 -10.21 -2.19 -13.82
C ASN A 523 -10.70 -1.32 -14.97
N LYS A 524 -11.60 -0.41 -14.65
CA LYS A 524 -12.15 0.58 -15.56
C LYS A 524 -12.75 1.75 -14.77
N PRO A 525 -13.06 2.89 -15.41
CA PRO A 525 -13.79 3.96 -14.74
C PRO A 525 -15.02 3.44 -14.02
N GLY A 526 -15.11 3.71 -12.71
CA GLY A 526 -16.17 3.25 -11.82
C GLY A 526 -15.93 1.91 -11.12
N LEU A 527 -14.85 1.17 -11.44
CA LEU A 527 -14.49 -0.11 -10.82
C LEU A 527 -12.98 -0.29 -10.69
N TRP A 528 -12.46 -0.36 -9.47
CA TRP A 528 -11.03 -0.33 -9.18
C TRP A 528 -10.60 -1.47 -8.26
N ALA A 529 -9.59 -2.22 -8.67
CA ALA A 529 -8.92 -3.21 -7.83
C ALA A 529 -8.17 -2.51 -6.70
N ASP A 530 -8.36 -2.96 -5.47
CA ASP A 530 -7.82 -2.37 -4.26
C ASP A 530 -6.85 -3.35 -3.56
N PRO A 531 -5.53 -3.18 -3.70
CA PRO A 531 -4.54 -4.01 -3.03
C PRO A 531 -4.29 -3.61 -1.56
N ASP A 532 -5.15 -2.77 -0.99
CA ASP A 532 -5.17 -2.24 0.37
C ASP A 532 -4.53 -0.85 0.52
N MET A 533 -4.53 -0.34 1.76
CA MET A 533 -4.06 1.00 2.11
C MET A 533 -2.56 1.18 1.88
N MET A 534 -2.15 2.43 1.68
CA MET A 534 -0.74 2.80 1.62
C MET A 534 -0.16 2.97 3.03
N LEU A 535 0.73 2.07 3.40
CA LEU A 535 1.37 2.00 4.71
C LEU A 535 2.68 2.78 4.70
N VAL A 536 2.61 4.09 4.66
CA VAL A 536 3.74 5.03 4.67
C VAL A 536 3.69 5.91 5.93
N GLY A 537 4.79 6.56 6.29
CA GLY A 537 4.82 7.51 7.42
C GLY A 537 4.56 6.84 8.78
N GLN A 538 3.86 7.57 9.68
CA GLN A 538 3.60 7.11 11.04
C GLN A 538 2.37 6.19 11.09
N GLN A 539 2.53 5.00 11.65
CA GLN A 539 1.53 3.95 11.77
C GLN A 539 1.13 3.69 13.22
N TYR A 540 0.03 2.95 13.42
CA TYR A 540 -0.32 2.34 14.68
C TYR A 540 -0.60 0.85 14.48
N SER A 541 0.14 0.01 15.20
CA SER A 541 -0.09 -1.44 15.22
C SER A 541 -0.46 -1.88 16.62
N PHE A 542 -1.71 -2.24 16.82
CA PHE A 542 -2.30 -2.95 17.98
C PHE A 542 -1.65 -2.71 19.36
N GLY A 543 -1.29 -1.48 19.70
CA GLY A 543 -0.78 -1.14 21.02
C GLY A 543 0.34 -0.10 21.03
N PHE A 544 0.96 0.22 19.87
CA PHE A 544 2.01 1.21 19.82
C PHE A 544 2.05 1.97 18.50
N ASP A 545 2.45 3.25 18.57
CA ASP A 545 2.72 4.09 17.42
C ASP A 545 4.17 3.85 16.96
N HIS A 546 4.37 3.70 15.65
CA HIS A 546 5.70 3.47 15.05
C HIS A 546 5.77 4.09 13.65
N PRO A 547 6.95 4.50 13.18
CA PRO A 547 7.14 4.79 11.76
C PRO A 547 6.97 3.50 10.97
N THR A 548 6.51 3.60 9.73
CA THR A 548 6.44 2.43 8.85
C THR A 548 7.77 1.68 8.82
N PHE A 549 7.73 0.36 8.79
CA PHE A 549 8.93 -0.48 8.65
C PHE A 549 9.47 -0.53 7.22
N LEU A 550 8.72 0.00 6.25
CA LEU A 550 9.22 0.17 4.88
C LEU A 550 10.33 1.21 4.83
N THR A 551 11.46 0.84 4.23
CA THR A 551 12.54 1.78 3.92
C THR A 551 12.05 2.89 2.96
N PRO A 552 12.76 4.01 2.83
CA PRO A 552 12.41 5.04 1.85
C PRO A 552 12.27 4.49 0.42
N ASN A 553 13.14 3.57 0.01
CA ASN A 553 13.08 2.92 -1.30
C ASN A 553 11.78 2.14 -1.49
N GLU A 554 11.38 1.37 -0.50
CA GLU A 554 10.18 0.55 -0.50
C GLU A 554 8.90 1.39 -0.46
N GLN A 555 8.91 2.51 0.25
CA GLN A 555 7.80 3.47 0.23
C GLN A 555 7.63 4.08 -1.17
N TYR A 556 8.73 4.43 -1.88
CA TYR A 556 8.65 4.85 -3.29
C TYR A 556 8.07 3.75 -4.19
N THR A 557 8.44 2.50 -3.98
CA THR A 557 7.89 1.36 -4.72
C THR A 557 6.41 1.17 -4.43
N HIS A 558 6.02 1.22 -3.17
CA HIS A 558 4.63 1.11 -2.74
C HIS A 558 3.73 2.13 -3.45
N VAL A 559 4.03 3.42 -3.31
CA VAL A 559 3.23 4.49 -3.94
C VAL A 559 3.26 4.42 -5.48
N SER A 560 4.44 4.12 -6.07
CA SER A 560 4.58 3.99 -7.52
C SER A 560 3.69 2.90 -8.09
N LEU A 561 3.67 1.73 -7.47
CA LEU A 561 2.89 0.59 -7.96
C LEU A 561 1.40 0.79 -7.74
N TRP A 562 0.96 1.34 -6.60
CA TRP A 562 -0.45 1.70 -6.39
C TRP A 562 -0.93 2.71 -7.44
N ALA A 563 -0.13 3.71 -7.76
CA ALA A 563 -0.44 4.63 -8.87
C ALA A 563 -0.46 3.91 -10.23
N MET A 564 0.48 3.02 -10.51
CA MET A 564 0.56 2.28 -11.78
C MET A 564 -0.61 1.34 -12.00
N VAL A 565 -1.06 0.64 -10.98
CA VAL A 565 -2.20 -0.31 -11.11
C VAL A 565 -3.55 0.38 -11.02
N GLY A 566 -3.60 1.69 -10.76
CA GLY A 566 -4.84 2.45 -10.70
C GLY A 566 -5.73 2.02 -9.53
N SER A 567 -5.10 1.70 -8.39
CA SER A 567 -5.83 1.36 -7.17
C SER A 567 -6.39 2.62 -6.50
N PRO A 568 -7.40 2.49 -5.63
CA PRO A 568 -7.68 3.50 -4.62
C PRO A 568 -6.40 3.87 -3.87
N LEU A 569 -6.12 5.16 -3.74
CA LEU A 569 -5.00 5.64 -2.94
C LEU A 569 -5.54 6.01 -1.56
N MET A 570 -5.54 5.06 -0.63
CA MET A 570 -6.00 5.26 0.74
C MET A 570 -4.80 5.31 1.69
N ILE A 571 -4.53 6.49 2.24
CA ILE A 571 -3.43 6.70 3.20
C ILE A 571 -3.77 6.01 4.51
N GLY A 572 -2.86 5.17 5.01
CA GLY A 572 -2.97 4.49 6.30
C GLY A 572 -2.05 5.09 7.38
N CYS A 573 -1.55 6.33 7.24
CA CYS A 573 -0.68 6.95 8.22
C CYS A 573 -1.38 8.06 9.03
N ASP A 574 -0.77 8.46 10.15
CA ASP A 574 -1.23 9.59 10.95
C ASP A 574 -0.96 10.91 10.21
N LEU A 575 -2.02 11.51 9.69
CA LEU A 575 -1.94 12.79 8.97
C LEU A 575 -1.50 13.95 9.87
N THR A 576 -1.68 13.84 11.18
CA THR A 576 -1.30 14.88 12.15
C THR A 576 0.20 14.84 12.49
N ALA A 577 0.87 13.74 12.15
CA ALA A 577 2.28 13.50 12.47
C ALA A 577 3.17 13.28 11.23
N MET A 578 2.72 13.69 10.04
CA MET A 578 3.50 13.53 8.80
C MET A 578 4.78 14.37 8.82
N ASP A 579 5.91 13.71 8.61
CA ASP A 579 7.20 14.37 8.37
C ASP A 579 7.33 14.93 6.94
N ALA A 580 8.44 15.59 6.65
CA ALA A 580 8.70 16.18 5.34
C ALA A 580 8.82 15.13 4.23
N PHE A 581 9.36 13.96 4.53
CA PHE A 581 9.51 12.86 3.58
C PHE A 581 8.13 12.31 3.20
N THR A 582 7.29 11.98 4.17
CA THR A 582 5.92 11.49 3.95
C THR A 582 5.10 12.48 3.13
N LYS A 583 5.16 13.79 3.46
CA LYS A 583 4.51 14.83 2.66
C LYS A 583 5.01 14.85 1.23
N SER A 584 6.33 14.82 1.00
CA SER A 584 6.91 14.83 -0.34
C SER A 584 6.50 13.62 -1.18
N LEU A 585 6.29 12.47 -0.53
CA LEU A 585 5.84 11.24 -1.14
C LEU A 585 4.37 11.33 -1.59
N LEU A 586 3.49 11.88 -0.74
CA LEU A 586 2.05 11.96 -0.96
C LEU A 586 1.60 13.17 -1.81
N MET A 587 2.46 14.16 -2.01
CA MET A 587 2.13 15.40 -2.75
C MET A 587 2.79 15.48 -4.13
N ASN A 588 3.25 14.36 -4.70
CA ASN A 588 3.83 14.37 -6.03
C ASN A 588 2.75 14.31 -7.12
N ASP A 589 2.42 15.46 -7.69
CA ASP A 589 1.37 15.61 -8.71
C ASP A 589 1.60 14.77 -9.97
N GLU A 590 2.85 14.52 -10.38
CA GLU A 590 3.16 13.74 -11.58
C GLU A 590 2.89 12.23 -11.33
N VAL A 591 3.13 11.74 -10.11
CA VAL A 591 2.82 10.38 -9.71
C VAL A 591 1.31 10.20 -9.50
N ILE A 592 0.67 11.17 -8.82
CA ILE A 592 -0.79 11.19 -8.65
C ILE A 592 -1.49 11.21 -10.02
N ALA A 593 -1.00 11.99 -10.98
CA ALA A 593 -1.57 12.05 -12.33
C ALA A 593 -1.56 10.71 -13.07
N VAL A 594 -0.60 9.81 -12.77
CA VAL A 594 -0.64 8.44 -13.29
C VAL A 594 -1.85 7.68 -12.75
N SER A 595 -2.12 7.74 -11.44
CA SER A 595 -3.30 7.12 -10.83
C SER A 595 -4.59 7.71 -11.37
N GLN A 596 -4.67 9.05 -11.44
CA GLN A 596 -5.89 9.81 -11.77
C GLN A 596 -6.11 10.01 -13.28
N ASP A 597 -5.37 9.28 -14.13
CA ASP A 597 -5.50 9.40 -15.58
C ASP A 597 -6.89 8.96 -16.06
N ARG A 598 -7.56 9.84 -16.84
CA ARG A 598 -8.94 9.67 -17.32
C ARG A 598 -9.18 8.48 -18.23
N LEU A 599 -8.13 7.88 -18.82
CA LEU A 599 -8.30 6.64 -19.61
C LEU A 599 -8.74 5.46 -18.73
N GLY A 600 -8.53 5.53 -17.41
CA GLY A 600 -8.87 4.47 -16.48
C GLY A 600 -8.21 3.13 -16.79
N LYS A 601 -7.10 3.16 -17.55
CA LYS A 601 -6.31 1.95 -17.83
C LYS A 601 -5.40 1.66 -16.65
N THR A 602 -5.05 0.39 -16.48
CA THR A 602 -4.13 -0.04 -15.44
C THR A 602 -2.84 -0.57 -16.04
N ALA A 603 -1.79 -0.66 -15.25
CA ALA A 603 -0.52 -1.23 -15.68
C ALA A 603 -0.61 -2.75 -15.83
N ARG A 604 0.23 -3.27 -16.71
CA ARG A 604 0.54 -4.69 -16.79
C ARG A 604 2.03 -4.89 -16.61
N ARG A 605 2.41 -5.98 -15.99
CA ARG A 605 3.80 -6.41 -15.87
C ARG A 605 4.24 -7.05 -17.19
N ILE A 606 5.31 -6.51 -17.80
CA ILE A 606 5.85 -7.01 -19.09
C ILE A 606 7.13 -7.81 -18.91
N ARG A 607 7.78 -7.68 -17.76
CA ARG A 607 8.96 -8.48 -17.37
C ARG A 607 8.92 -8.76 -15.88
N HIS A 608 9.34 -9.94 -15.49
CA HIS A 608 9.45 -10.37 -14.11
C HIS A 608 10.55 -11.40 -13.95
N THR A 609 11.45 -11.13 -13.00
CA THR A 609 12.48 -12.06 -12.52
C THR A 609 12.56 -11.92 -11.00
N ASP A 610 13.39 -12.74 -10.35
CA ASP A 610 13.65 -12.57 -8.91
C ASP A 610 14.21 -11.18 -8.60
N ALA A 611 15.07 -10.64 -9.47
CA ALA A 611 15.78 -9.39 -9.22
C ALA A 611 15.05 -8.14 -9.72
N GLU A 612 14.15 -8.23 -10.70
CA GLU A 612 13.50 -7.06 -11.29
C GLU A 612 12.10 -7.31 -11.83
N SER A 613 11.29 -6.27 -11.90
CA SER A 613 10.09 -6.26 -12.73
C SER A 613 9.91 -4.93 -13.47
N VAL A 614 9.29 -5.01 -14.68
CA VAL A 614 9.00 -3.85 -15.52
C VAL A 614 7.50 -3.81 -15.78
N TRP A 615 6.89 -2.67 -15.46
CA TRP A 615 5.47 -2.43 -15.61
C TRP A 615 5.22 -1.30 -16.61
N VAL A 616 4.14 -1.41 -17.39
CA VAL A 616 3.75 -0.39 -18.37
C VAL A 616 2.26 -0.08 -18.25
N ARG A 617 1.93 1.21 -18.19
CA ARG A 617 0.56 1.74 -18.17
C ARG A 617 0.35 2.72 -19.30
N PRO A 618 -0.64 2.52 -20.20
CA PRO A 618 -1.08 3.56 -21.12
C PRO A 618 -1.74 4.71 -20.35
N ILE A 619 -1.34 5.93 -20.65
CA ILE A 619 -1.93 7.15 -20.08
C ILE A 619 -2.30 8.14 -21.17
N SER A 620 -3.12 9.14 -20.85
CA SER A 620 -3.64 10.14 -21.77
C SER A 620 -2.55 10.86 -22.56
N GLY A 621 -2.88 11.38 -23.74
CA GLY A 621 -1.95 12.09 -24.61
C GLY A 621 -0.93 11.19 -25.34
N GLY A 622 -1.21 9.89 -25.43
CA GLY A 622 -0.32 8.93 -26.12
C GLY A 622 0.92 8.55 -25.32
N PHE A 623 1.00 8.93 -24.05
CA PHE A 623 2.10 8.57 -23.17
C PHE A 623 1.99 7.14 -22.67
N LYS A 624 3.14 6.61 -22.24
CA LYS A 624 3.25 5.41 -21.40
C LYS A 624 3.93 5.79 -20.09
N ALA A 625 3.34 5.44 -18.96
CA ALA A 625 4.06 5.36 -17.69
C ALA A 625 4.76 4.01 -17.61
N VAL A 626 6.00 4.00 -17.16
CA VAL A 626 6.83 2.79 -17.02
C VAL A 626 7.46 2.78 -15.62
N ALA A 627 7.29 1.68 -14.88
CA ALA A 627 7.96 1.46 -13.62
C ALA A 627 9.02 0.38 -13.77
N LEU A 628 10.27 0.73 -13.46
CA LEU A 628 11.40 -0.17 -13.32
C LEU A 628 11.57 -0.48 -11.84
N VAL A 629 11.21 -1.67 -11.43
CA VAL A 629 11.22 -2.10 -10.03
C VAL A 629 12.41 -2.98 -9.77
N ASN A 630 13.28 -2.57 -8.88
CA ASN A 630 14.36 -3.40 -8.38
C ASN A 630 13.83 -4.24 -7.19
N ARG A 631 13.90 -5.54 -7.31
CA ARG A 631 13.43 -6.51 -6.31
C ARG A 631 14.57 -7.07 -5.47
N SER A 632 15.82 -6.80 -5.87
CA SER A 632 17.00 -7.31 -5.19
C SER A 632 17.45 -6.39 -4.04
N PRO A 633 18.19 -6.91 -3.06
CA PRO A 633 18.67 -6.12 -1.93
C PRO A 633 19.89 -5.22 -2.27
N ILE A 634 20.28 -5.14 -3.55
CA ILE A 634 21.38 -4.27 -4.04
C ILE A 634 20.92 -3.43 -5.23
N ALA A 635 21.60 -2.31 -5.48
CA ALA A 635 21.34 -1.47 -6.65
C ALA A 635 21.60 -2.23 -7.96
N ARG A 636 20.70 -2.06 -8.95
CA ARG A 636 20.81 -2.72 -10.27
C ARG A 636 20.48 -1.75 -11.40
N GLU A 637 21.18 -1.88 -12.52
CA GLU A 637 20.75 -1.27 -13.77
C GLU A 637 19.59 -2.06 -14.35
N ILE A 638 18.42 -1.39 -14.52
CA ILE A 638 17.23 -1.97 -15.12
C ILE A 638 16.90 -1.18 -16.38
N ARG A 639 16.53 -1.86 -17.45
CA ARG A 639 16.23 -1.24 -18.74
C ARG A 639 14.95 -1.78 -19.37
N PHE A 640 14.36 -0.99 -20.25
CA PHE A 640 13.34 -1.45 -21.21
C PHE A 640 13.61 -0.88 -22.60
N THR A 641 13.20 -1.57 -23.64
CA THR A 641 13.20 -1.07 -25.00
C THR A 641 11.86 -0.40 -25.31
N PHE A 642 11.86 0.65 -26.13
CA PHE A 642 10.62 1.30 -26.55
C PHE A 642 9.70 0.34 -27.30
N LYS A 643 10.27 -0.64 -28.01
CA LYS A 643 9.52 -1.70 -28.71
C LYS A 643 8.72 -2.58 -27.73
N GLU A 644 9.29 -2.96 -26.57
CA GLU A 644 8.60 -3.77 -25.55
C GLU A 644 7.33 -3.08 -25.02
N ILE A 645 7.31 -1.76 -25.00
CA ILE A 645 6.16 -0.97 -24.53
C ILE A 645 5.26 -0.46 -25.66
N GLY A 646 5.48 -0.93 -26.90
CA GLY A 646 4.67 -0.57 -28.07
C GLY A 646 4.94 0.84 -28.60
N LEU A 647 6.15 1.37 -28.40
CA LEU A 647 6.63 2.63 -28.97
C LEU A 647 7.81 2.33 -29.92
N GLY A 648 8.14 3.30 -30.78
CA GLY A 648 9.25 3.19 -31.73
C GLY A 648 10.07 4.47 -31.83
N GLY A 649 11.25 4.36 -32.47
CA GLY A 649 12.09 5.50 -32.77
C GLY A 649 12.76 6.14 -31.56
N VAL A 650 12.75 7.47 -31.55
CA VAL A 650 13.29 8.31 -30.48
C VAL A 650 12.16 8.71 -29.56
N CYS A 651 12.32 8.54 -28.26
CA CYS A 651 11.32 8.90 -27.27
C CYS A 651 11.87 9.89 -26.24
N TYR A 652 11.02 10.80 -25.78
CA TYR A 652 11.29 11.60 -24.60
C TYR A 652 11.01 10.76 -23.35
N VAL A 653 11.86 10.94 -22.32
CA VAL A 653 11.68 10.30 -21.01
C VAL A 653 11.66 11.37 -19.92
N LYS A 654 10.69 11.29 -19.02
CA LYS A 654 10.58 12.17 -17.84
C LYS A 654 10.49 11.33 -16.58
N ASP A 655 11.36 11.61 -15.59
CA ASP A 655 11.29 11.08 -14.24
C ASP A 655 10.11 11.73 -13.50
N LEU A 656 9.16 10.96 -13.06
CA LEU A 656 7.95 11.46 -12.42
C LEU A 656 8.18 11.87 -10.97
N TRP A 657 9.01 11.13 -10.23
CA TRP A 657 9.34 11.50 -8.85
C TRP A 657 10.14 12.80 -8.77
N ARG A 658 11.12 12.98 -9.66
CA ARG A 658 11.92 14.21 -9.73
C ARG A 658 11.29 15.30 -10.57
N GLN A 659 10.17 15.00 -11.24
CA GLN A 659 9.47 15.89 -12.17
C GLN A 659 10.42 16.49 -13.23
N LYS A 660 11.44 15.72 -13.64
CA LYS A 660 12.53 16.16 -14.48
C LYS A 660 12.57 15.43 -15.83
N CYS A 661 12.65 16.21 -16.92
CA CYS A 661 12.91 15.62 -18.24
C CYS A 661 14.35 15.08 -18.28
N GLU A 662 14.51 13.83 -18.69
CA GLU A 662 15.79 13.16 -18.86
C GLU A 662 16.26 13.15 -20.33
N GLY A 663 15.51 13.84 -21.20
CA GLY A 663 15.89 14.04 -22.60
C GLY A 663 15.33 12.98 -23.54
N LYS A 664 16.01 12.89 -24.71
CA LYS A 664 15.67 11.99 -25.81
C LYS A 664 16.54 10.74 -25.75
N HIS A 665 15.90 9.58 -25.88
CA HIS A 665 16.54 8.28 -25.89
C HIS A 665 16.20 7.53 -27.18
N VAL A 666 17.12 6.74 -27.70
CA VAL A 666 16.98 5.97 -28.94
C VAL A 666 16.94 4.49 -28.60
N GLY A 667 15.86 3.82 -28.99
CA GLY A 667 15.69 2.36 -28.86
C GLY A 667 15.38 1.85 -27.45
N TYR A 668 16.02 2.38 -26.41
CA TYR A 668 15.82 1.93 -25.03
C TYR A 668 16.04 3.04 -24.00
N TYR A 669 15.63 2.79 -22.78
CA TYR A 669 15.97 3.56 -21.59
C TYR A 669 16.50 2.63 -20.51
N ALA A 670 17.51 3.07 -19.77
CA ALA A 670 18.11 2.34 -18.65
C ALA A 670 18.33 3.28 -17.45
N ALA A 671 18.22 2.76 -16.24
CA ALA A 671 18.49 3.50 -15.02
C ALA A 671 19.10 2.58 -13.95
N LEU A 672 20.04 3.11 -13.17
CA LEU A 672 20.48 2.48 -11.93
C LEU A 672 19.37 2.70 -10.89
N VAL A 673 18.78 1.61 -10.40
CA VAL A 673 17.68 1.61 -9.45
C VAL A 673 18.20 1.07 -8.11
N PRO A 674 18.12 1.83 -7.01
CA PRO A 674 18.53 1.38 -5.70
C PRO A 674 17.77 0.12 -5.22
N PRO A 675 18.25 -0.59 -4.19
CA PRO A 675 17.59 -1.79 -3.68
C PRO A 675 16.13 -1.51 -3.32
N HIS A 676 15.24 -2.42 -3.71
CA HIS A 676 13.78 -2.37 -3.48
C HIS A 676 13.08 -1.09 -3.99
N ALA A 677 13.79 -0.22 -4.71
CA ALA A 677 13.24 1.03 -5.26
C ALA A 677 12.54 0.84 -6.60
N THR A 678 11.78 1.86 -6.97
CA THR A 678 11.16 1.98 -8.29
C THR A 678 11.59 3.28 -8.98
N LYS A 679 12.13 3.17 -10.18
CA LYS A 679 12.26 4.28 -11.10
C LYS A 679 10.96 4.39 -11.92
N LEU A 680 10.19 5.45 -11.69
CA LEU A 680 8.93 5.70 -12.38
C LEU A 680 9.11 6.81 -13.40
N VAL A 681 8.87 6.50 -14.68
CA VAL A 681 9.03 7.45 -15.78
C VAL A 681 7.78 7.49 -16.65
N LYS A 682 7.57 8.62 -17.35
CA LYS A 682 6.65 8.69 -18.49
C LYS A 682 7.42 8.93 -19.79
N THR A 683 6.92 8.34 -20.88
CA THR A 683 7.59 8.42 -22.19
C THR A 683 6.58 8.47 -23.34
N ARG A 684 6.98 9.11 -24.44
CA ARG A 684 6.27 9.11 -25.73
C ARG A 684 7.25 9.36 -26.88
N PRO A 685 6.90 9.03 -28.14
CA PRO A 685 7.70 9.37 -29.32
C PRO A 685 7.91 10.88 -29.47
N VAL A 686 9.01 11.24 -30.13
CA VAL A 686 9.46 12.65 -30.32
C VAL A 686 8.62 13.43 -31.32
N ASP A 687 7.75 12.81 -32.10
CA ASP A 687 6.86 13.47 -33.09
C ASP A 687 5.91 14.52 -32.50
N CYS A 688 5.95 14.68 -31.18
CA CYS A 688 5.28 15.72 -30.40
C CYS A 688 6.31 16.67 -29.78
N GLU A 689 6.22 17.95 -30.07
CA GLU A 689 7.25 18.96 -29.79
C GLU A 689 7.56 19.30 -28.32
N LYS A 690 6.98 18.69 -27.32
CA LYS A 690 7.23 19.05 -25.91
C LYS A 690 7.26 17.86 -24.93
N CYS A 691 8.22 17.87 -24.00
CA CYS A 691 8.32 17.02 -22.83
C CYS A 691 7.38 17.41 -21.66
N GLU A 692 6.37 18.23 -21.92
CA GLU A 692 5.46 18.74 -20.87
C GLU A 692 4.40 17.75 -20.45
#